data_63634888f3fe3b29c34b56338f87f0a1
#
_entry.id   63634888f3fe3b29c34b56338f87f0a1
#
_cell.length_a   1.000
_cell.length_b   1.000
_cell.length_c   1.000
_cell.angle_alpha   90.00
_cell.angle_beta   90.00
_cell.angle_gamma   90.00
#
_symmetry.space_group_name_H-M   'P 1'
#
loop_
_entity.id
_entity.type
_entity.pdbx_description
1 polymer ?
#
loop_
_entity_poly.entity_id
_entity_poly.type
_entity_poly.pdbx_seq_one_letter_code
_entity_poly.pdbx_strand_id
1 'polypeptide(L)'
;MRTPLHKTASAAGALAVTALMLGAPTATAAGPRDVTADVLAGRNVTLAGDTVVTVPSGKTTYDGVFSGTGTLTVRGTGTLVLTKDSDFTLPKSRQRQSVRILGGNHPYVTVTRPDPPAVTVAEGATLQYGDSGSTGVIGHYPYGTPAFRLNQNNIRVDGTLRLALKNVAYNLGTISGSGLVTQPRFLWATWDLSGTHPFSGVIDNGTQVNAGRPEFATSLPNARKVLNQGTWTVDTPLGRTVTQGMDFYQREYGSDINVQSRPGSKVILTGQYSWSDRGGDTNPSLSDPALNWTPAHRHVNKRGTNIKGANVQWGDGTTNKIFMPGTAETVYINLLAARSRSLLTFDYNGPVTLGAPIGGGRFHDTLSAPGAGDVVIAGTEGNDVTFAAVQYYDGSTTVEKGAVLRLGSGRAGGDGGLYTKGDLSKVVDNGSLIVRNVSKPVTLSRVGGSGSLTQSGKATTTLTGTAVTYTGATSVTKGTLALRSGATLAHSRTVRLTTPGATLDVGASGLKVTRSLSGRGTVRGAVTNAGVVVAGLTVTGGYTQTARGQLVLRERPLKVSGAVRLAGGLDFAALADVGGPGETITVIDHRGKGATSGRFTGLREGARLKLADTTYRIGYKGGDGNDVVLTRAKDGPSPSVKAAAGSASGPGAQDPRTQNASASADGGLGWWPYALALGGLIGLLVPVTRYRRNHRRGGGRHAATG
;
A
#
# COMPACT_ATOMS: atom_id res chain seq x y z
N MET A 1 22.90 -27.98 43.08
CA MET A 1 23.83 -29.09 42.89
C MET A 1 23.98 -29.44 41.43
N ARG A 2 25.22 -29.41 41.00
CA ARG A 2 25.82 -29.91 39.75
C ARG A 2 25.77 -29.01 38.51
N THR A 3 26.91 -28.44 38.31
CA THR A 3 27.56 -27.61 37.30
C THR A 3 27.81 -28.32 35.97
N PRO A 4 28.16 -27.56 34.94
CA PRO A 4 28.26 -28.03 33.55
C PRO A 4 29.65 -28.59 33.20
N LEU A 5 29.69 -29.43 32.17
CA LEU A 5 30.94 -29.90 31.58
C LEU A 5 31.12 -29.38 30.16
N HIS A 6 32.20 -28.61 30.00
CA HIS A 6 32.86 -28.35 28.73
C HIS A 6 33.29 -29.66 28.05
N LYS A 7 33.16 -29.75 26.73
CA LYS A 7 33.95 -30.68 25.91
C LYS A 7 34.62 -29.95 24.75
N THR A 8 35.92 -30.01 24.88
CA THR A 8 36.98 -29.61 23.97
C THR A 8 36.96 -30.39 22.66
N ALA A 9 37.33 -29.66 21.58
CA ALA A 9 37.58 -30.21 20.24
C ALA A 9 38.83 -31.15 20.28
N SER A 10 38.68 -32.29 19.64
CA SER A 10 39.81 -33.17 19.28
C SER A 10 39.95 -33.19 17.78
N ALA A 11 41.10 -32.77 17.30
CA ALA A 11 41.58 -32.99 15.96
C ALA A 11 41.94 -34.48 15.79
N ALA A 12 41.34 -35.12 14.79
CA ALA A 12 41.75 -36.45 14.33
C ALA A 12 42.37 -36.35 12.94
N GLY A 13 43.62 -36.79 12.86
CA GLY A 13 44.40 -36.73 11.64
C GLY A 13 43.88 -37.63 10.52
N ALA A 14 43.99 -37.14 9.33
CA ALA A 14 43.73 -37.89 8.13
C ALA A 14 44.94 -38.76 7.78
N LEU A 15 44.75 -40.08 7.80
CA LEU A 15 45.67 -41.05 7.23
C LEU A 15 45.43 -41.09 5.75
N ALA A 16 46.38 -40.62 4.92
CA ALA A 16 46.37 -40.76 3.49
C ALA A 16 46.67 -42.22 3.09
N VAL A 17 45.63 -42.91 2.63
CA VAL A 17 45.82 -44.19 1.92
C VAL A 17 45.95 -43.86 0.40
N THR A 18 47.15 -43.92 -0.07
CA THR A 18 47.45 -43.82 -1.51
C THR A 18 47.09 -45.15 -2.19
N ALA A 19 45.88 -45.27 -2.67
CA ALA A 19 45.48 -46.36 -3.55
C ALA A 19 45.95 -46.00 -4.99
N LEU A 20 46.90 -46.75 -5.49
CA LEU A 20 47.35 -46.72 -6.87
C LEU A 20 46.20 -47.26 -7.74
N MET A 21 45.34 -46.43 -8.23
CA MET A 21 44.35 -46.75 -9.24
C MET A 21 45.05 -46.70 -10.60
N LEU A 22 45.23 -47.87 -11.20
CA LEU A 22 45.52 -47.95 -12.62
C LEU A 22 44.43 -47.19 -13.40
N GLY A 23 44.81 -46.14 -14.10
CA GLY A 23 43.92 -45.34 -14.88
C GLY A 23 43.22 -46.16 -15.99
N ALA A 24 41.90 -46.34 -15.79
CA ALA A 24 41.06 -46.57 -16.93
C ALA A 24 41.17 -45.31 -17.81
N PRO A 25 41.30 -45.41 -19.13
CA PRO A 25 41.34 -44.25 -20.01
C PRO A 25 40.06 -43.47 -19.75
N THR A 26 40.19 -42.25 -19.25
CA THR A 26 39.07 -41.28 -19.23
C THR A 26 38.68 -41.10 -20.70
N ALA A 27 37.53 -41.68 -21.05
CA ALA A 27 36.91 -41.38 -22.33
C ALA A 27 36.74 -39.84 -22.34
N THR A 28 37.54 -39.17 -23.17
CA THR A 28 37.35 -37.77 -23.50
C THR A 28 35.91 -37.68 -23.97
N ALA A 29 35.06 -36.97 -23.20
CA ALA A 29 33.68 -36.74 -23.62
C ALA A 29 33.75 -36.16 -25.04
N ALA A 30 33.18 -36.86 -25.99
CA ALA A 30 33.09 -36.36 -27.34
C ALA A 30 32.41 -35.01 -27.29
N GLY A 31 33.03 -34.00 -27.92
CA GLY A 31 32.43 -32.66 -27.97
C GLY A 31 31.01 -32.69 -28.55
N PRO A 32 30.20 -31.66 -28.35
CA PRO A 32 28.85 -31.65 -28.88
C PRO A 32 28.83 -31.84 -30.39
N ARG A 33 27.93 -32.70 -30.87
CA ARG A 33 27.75 -32.98 -32.30
C ARG A 33 27.23 -31.73 -33.03
N ASP A 34 27.94 -31.23 -34.00
CA ASP A 34 27.49 -30.13 -34.85
C ASP A 34 26.63 -30.70 -36.01
N VAL A 35 25.38 -30.24 -36.09
CA VAL A 35 24.37 -30.63 -37.08
C VAL A 35 23.96 -29.46 -37.97
N THR A 36 24.74 -28.40 -37.99
CA THR A 36 24.45 -27.18 -38.75
C THR A 36 24.19 -27.47 -40.23
N ALA A 37 25.01 -28.31 -40.87
CA ALA A 37 24.83 -28.65 -42.28
C ALA A 37 23.51 -29.40 -42.57
N ASP A 38 23.08 -30.27 -41.66
CA ASP A 38 21.80 -30.97 -41.79
C ASP A 38 20.61 -30.02 -41.63
N VAL A 39 20.70 -29.08 -40.67
CA VAL A 39 19.69 -28.06 -40.45
C VAL A 39 19.57 -27.09 -41.62
N LEU A 40 20.70 -26.62 -42.14
CA LEU A 40 20.73 -25.75 -43.33
C LEU A 40 20.18 -26.43 -44.58
N ALA A 41 20.33 -27.76 -44.70
CA ALA A 41 19.78 -28.56 -45.77
C ALA A 41 18.34 -29.01 -45.56
N GLY A 42 17.66 -28.58 -44.46
CA GLY A 42 16.29 -28.95 -44.12
C GLY A 42 16.09 -30.44 -43.76
N ARG A 43 17.18 -31.20 -43.49
CA ARG A 43 17.10 -32.63 -43.16
C ARG A 43 16.62 -32.85 -41.73
N ASN A 44 15.88 -33.93 -41.52
CA ASN A 44 15.52 -34.35 -40.16
C ASN A 44 16.75 -34.71 -39.33
N VAL A 45 16.81 -34.32 -38.09
CA VAL A 45 17.94 -34.52 -37.19
C VAL A 45 17.52 -35.34 -35.97
N THR A 46 18.17 -36.49 -35.80
CA THR A 46 18.03 -37.28 -34.57
C THR A 46 19.11 -36.90 -33.57
N LEU A 47 18.70 -36.38 -32.43
CA LEU A 47 19.57 -36.02 -31.30
C LEU A 47 19.99 -37.31 -30.57
N ALA A 48 21.31 -37.50 -30.36
CA ALA A 48 21.85 -38.64 -29.63
C ALA A 48 22.93 -38.14 -28.65
N GLY A 49 22.60 -37.23 -27.76
CA GLY A 49 23.53 -36.54 -26.87
C GLY A 49 23.50 -35.02 -27.06
N ASP A 50 24.60 -34.37 -26.70
CA ASP A 50 24.69 -32.91 -26.79
C ASP A 50 24.91 -32.50 -28.27
N THR A 51 23.99 -31.67 -28.78
CA THR A 51 23.94 -31.30 -30.20
C THR A 51 23.96 -29.79 -30.36
N VAL A 52 24.68 -29.29 -31.36
CA VAL A 52 24.83 -27.85 -31.61
C VAL A 52 24.41 -27.53 -33.05
N VAL A 53 23.71 -26.43 -33.20
CA VAL A 53 23.41 -25.74 -34.46
C VAL A 53 24.03 -24.34 -34.39
N THR A 54 24.91 -24.02 -35.35
CA THR A 54 25.48 -22.68 -35.49
C THR A 54 24.77 -21.94 -36.61
N VAL A 55 23.92 -20.97 -36.23
CA VAL A 55 23.11 -20.22 -37.18
C VAL A 55 23.92 -19.03 -37.70
N PRO A 56 24.18 -18.93 -39.01
CA PRO A 56 24.86 -17.77 -39.61
C PRO A 56 23.98 -16.52 -39.45
N SER A 57 24.54 -15.33 -39.73
CA SER A 57 23.78 -14.10 -39.74
C SER A 57 22.57 -14.18 -40.70
N GLY A 58 21.47 -13.59 -40.30
CA GLY A 58 20.21 -13.60 -41.04
C GLY A 58 19.19 -14.64 -40.53
N LYS A 59 18.21 -14.95 -41.38
CA LYS A 59 17.13 -15.90 -41.06
C LYS A 59 17.35 -17.24 -41.75
N THR A 60 17.41 -18.32 -41.00
CA THR A 60 17.43 -19.70 -41.48
C THR A 60 16.10 -20.36 -41.15
N THR A 61 15.35 -20.78 -42.15
CA THR A 61 14.11 -21.53 -41.97
C THR A 61 14.42 -23.02 -42.00
N TYR A 62 14.00 -23.72 -40.94
CA TYR A 62 14.19 -25.17 -40.83
C TYR A 62 12.83 -25.86 -40.89
N ASP A 63 12.61 -26.59 -41.93
CA ASP A 63 11.42 -27.41 -42.22
C ASP A 63 11.61 -28.92 -41.95
N GLY A 64 12.77 -29.28 -41.40
CA GLY A 64 13.02 -30.60 -40.82
C GLY A 64 12.46 -30.70 -39.38
N VAL A 65 12.69 -31.84 -38.74
CA VAL A 65 12.26 -32.18 -37.39
C VAL A 65 13.46 -32.62 -36.57
N PHE A 66 13.54 -32.07 -35.34
CA PHE A 66 14.41 -32.62 -34.30
C PHE A 66 13.69 -33.73 -33.55
N SER A 67 14.35 -34.89 -33.40
CA SER A 67 13.80 -36.05 -32.68
C SER A 67 14.89 -36.72 -31.83
N GLY A 68 14.53 -37.76 -31.07
CA GLY A 68 15.52 -38.59 -30.34
C GLY A 68 15.71 -38.17 -28.89
N THR A 69 16.92 -38.43 -28.36
CA THR A 69 17.23 -38.26 -26.93
C THR A 69 18.55 -37.50 -26.77
N GLY A 70 18.49 -36.22 -26.45
CA GLY A 70 19.69 -35.36 -26.35
C GLY A 70 19.35 -33.94 -25.97
N THR A 71 20.33 -33.04 -26.08
CA THR A 71 20.17 -31.60 -25.94
C THR A 71 20.36 -30.89 -27.27
N LEU A 72 19.74 -29.73 -27.42
CA LEU A 72 19.92 -28.84 -28.56
C LEU A 72 20.45 -27.49 -28.10
N THR A 73 21.62 -27.09 -28.57
CA THR A 73 22.17 -25.74 -28.39
C THR A 73 22.13 -24.99 -29.73
N VAL A 74 21.43 -23.86 -29.75
CA VAL A 74 21.41 -22.93 -30.88
C VAL A 74 22.36 -21.79 -30.56
N ARG A 75 23.36 -21.56 -31.38
CA ARG A 75 24.36 -20.49 -31.25
C ARG A 75 24.57 -19.75 -32.56
N GLY A 76 25.37 -18.71 -32.55
CA GLY A 76 25.64 -17.86 -33.72
C GLY A 76 24.96 -16.50 -33.58
N THR A 77 24.80 -15.78 -34.69
CA THR A 77 24.23 -14.43 -34.71
C THR A 77 22.91 -14.32 -35.48
N GLY A 78 22.46 -15.43 -36.05
CA GLY A 78 21.25 -15.49 -36.86
C GLY A 78 20.03 -16.00 -36.12
N THR A 79 18.93 -16.12 -36.86
CA THR A 79 17.64 -16.63 -36.38
C THR A 79 17.39 -18.01 -37.01
N LEU A 80 17.24 -19.03 -36.16
CA LEU A 80 16.74 -20.34 -36.57
C LEU A 80 15.21 -20.37 -36.39
N VAL A 81 14.47 -20.52 -37.46
CA VAL A 81 13.01 -20.58 -37.47
C VAL A 81 12.57 -22.04 -37.68
N LEU A 82 11.84 -22.56 -36.72
CA LEU A 82 11.21 -23.89 -36.82
C LEU A 82 9.83 -23.77 -37.44
N THR A 83 9.55 -24.52 -38.52
CA THR A 83 8.24 -24.53 -39.17
C THR A 83 7.43 -25.79 -38.86
N LYS A 84 8.11 -26.86 -38.46
CA LYS A 84 7.49 -28.13 -38.04
C LYS A 84 7.77 -28.42 -36.60
N ASP A 85 6.83 -29.12 -35.97
CA ASP A 85 6.93 -29.53 -34.58
C ASP A 85 8.04 -30.57 -34.41
N SER A 86 8.85 -30.35 -33.41
CA SER A 86 9.96 -31.22 -33.04
C SER A 86 9.68 -31.87 -31.69
N ASP A 87 10.03 -33.12 -31.53
CA ASP A 87 9.85 -33.86 -30.28
C ASP A 87 11.10 -34.65 -29.92
N PHE A 88 11.76 -34.26 -28.85
CA PHE A 88 12.91 -34.98 -28.32
C PHE A 88 12.92 -34.81 -26.77
N THR A 89 13.60 -35.71 -26.12
CA THR A 89 13.67 -35.75 -24.66
C THR A 89 15.11 -35.86 -24.19
N LEU A 90 15.36 -35.44 -22.95
CA LEU A 90 16.63 -35.76 -22.30
C LEU A 90 16.71 -37.26 -21.99
N PRO A 91 17.93 -37.84 -21.94
CA PRO A 91 18.16 -39.17 -21.41
C PRO A 91 17.52 -39.31 -20.02
N LYS A 92 16.92 -40.49 -19.73
CA LYS A 92 16.28 -40.76 -18.43
C LYS A 92 17.19 -40.47 -17.24
N SER A 93 18.50 -40.68 -17.40
CA SER A 93 19.49 -40.34 -16.38
C SER A 93 19.60 -38.85 -16.02
N ARG A 94 19.12 -37.95 -16.90
CA ARG A 94 19.08 -36.49 -16.69
C ARG A 94 17.72 -35.96 -16.35
N GLN A 95 16.71 -36.82 -16.15
CA GLN A 95 15.33 -36.42 -15.82
C GLN A 95 15.13 -36.47 -14.30
N ARG A 96 14.68 -35.39 -13.67
CA ARG A 96 14.53 -35.31 -12.20
C ARG A 96 13.10 -35.20 -11.67
N GLN A 97 12.13 -34.72 -12.41
CA GLN A 97 10.80 -34.43 -11.86
C GLN A 97 9.66 -34.94 -12.73
N SER A 98 8.69 -35.60 -12.09
CA SER A 98 7.38 -35.88 -12.65
C SER A 98 6.37 -34.85 -12.13
N VAL A 99 5.70 -34.14 -13.04
CA VAL A 99 4.67 -33.16 -12.70
C VAL A 99 3.34 -33.68 -13.26
N ARG A 100 2.30 -33.74 -12.40
CA ARG A 100 0.95 -34.04 -12.85
C ARG A 100 0.29 -32.76 -13.37
N ILE A 101 -0.12 -32.78 -14.61
CA ILE A 101 -0.77 -31.64 -15.27
C ILE A 101 -2.22 -32.04 -15.60
N LEU A 102 -3.18 -31.19 -15.23
CA LEU A 102 -4.58 -31.31 -15.68
C LEU A 102 -4.69 -30.74 -17.09
N GLY A 103 -5.10 -31.56 -18.00
CA GLY A 103 -5.44 -31.13 -19.36
C GLY A 103 -6.93 -30.81 -19.47
N GLY A 104 -7.38 -29.57 -19.29
CA GLY A 104 -8.74 -29.13 -19.51
C GLY A 104 -9.82 -30.07 -18.92
N ASN A 105 -10.67 -30.67 -19.76
CA ASN A 105 -11.63 -31.70 -19.37
C ASN A 105 -11.04 -33.13 -19.32
N HIS A 106 -9.71 -33.28 -19.35
CA HIS A 106 -9.06 -34.58 -19.48
C HIS A 106 -8.37 -35.02 -18.17
N PRO A 107 -8.07 -36.31 -18.00
CA PRO A 107 -7.40 -36.84 -16.81
C PRO A 107 -5.99 -36.30 -16.65
N TYR A 108 -5.47 -36.37 -15.43
CA TYR A 108 -4.11 -35.97 -15.10
C TYR A 108 -3.07 -36.69 -15.94
N VAL A 109 -2.16 -35.92 -16.55
CA VAL A 109 -0.99 -36.44 -17.26
C VAL A 109 0.25 -36.16 -16.40
N THR A 110 1.05 -37.19 -16.21
CA THR A 110 2.34 -37.06 -15.57
C THR A 110 3.37 -36.66 -16.63
N VAL A 111 3.92 -35.45 -16.50
CA VAL A 111 4.98 -34.94 -17.38
C VAL A 111 6.30 -34.96 -16.61
N THR A 112 7.28 -35.63 -17.17
CA THR A 112 8.64 -35.63 -16.61
C THR A 112 9.39 -34.42 -17.17
N ARG A 113 9.78 -33.50 -16.30
CA ARG A 113 10.58 -32.33 -16.70
C ARG A 113 12.06 -32.64 -16.56
N PRO A 114 12.86 -32.39 -17.60
CA PRO A 114 14.28 -32.59 -17.54
C PRO A 114 14.98 -31.47 -16.75
N ASP A 115 16.07 -31.83 -16.09
CA ASP A 115 17.04 -30.92 -15.51
C ASP A 115 18.42 -31.50 -15.72
N PRO A 116 19.27 -30.95 -16.53
CA PRO A 116 19.39 -29.56 -17.06
C PRO A 116 18.48 -29.24 -18.26
N PRO A 117 18.58 -28.02 -18.84
CA PRO A 117 17.77 -27.64 -19.99
C PRO A 117 18.04 -28.52 -21.19
N ALA A 118 16.98 -28.93 -21.87
CA ALA A 118 17.08 -29.71 -23.12
C ALA A 118 17.37 -28.79 -24.32
N VAL A 119 16.99 -27.53 -24.25
CA VAL A 119 17.25 -26.51 -25.27
C VAL A 119 18.02 -25.36 -24.67
N THR A 120 19.07 -24.92 -25.31
CA THR A 120 19.85 -23.73 -24.98
C THR A 120 19.88 -22.78 -26.16
N VAL A 121 19.46 -21.54 -25.97
CA VAL A 121 19.66 -20.47 -26.95
C VAL A 121 20.79 -19.60 -26.44
N ALA A 122 21.94 -19.70 -27.04
CA ALA A 122 23.15 -18.99 -26.65
C ALA A 122 23.03 -17.49 -26.94
N GLU A 123 23.82 -16.68 -26.26
CA GLU A 123 23.92 -15.25 -26.49
C GLU A 123 24.18 -14.92 -27.96
N GLY A 124 23.52 -13.92 -28.52
CA GLY A 124 23.56 -13.54 -29.93
C GLY A 124 22.63 -14.33 -30.84
N ALA A 125 22.28 -15.57 -30.52
CA ALA A 125 21.40 -16.40 -31.34
C ALA A 125 19.91 -16.13 -31.05
N THR A 126 19.09 -16.35 -32.09
CA THR A 126 17.63 -16.38 -31.97
C THR A 126 17.08 -17.73 -32.35
N LEU A 127 16.31 -18.36 -31.48
CA LEU A 127 15.45 -19.50 -31.81
C LEU A 127 14.02 -19.01 -31.94
N GLN A 128 13.40 -19.24 -33.09
CA GLN A 128 12.02 -18.86 -33.34
C GLN A 128 11.12 -20.10 -33.45
N TYR A 129 10.07 -20.14 -32.64
CA TYR A 129 8.99 -21.12 -32.76
C TYR A 129 7.95 -20.61 -33.74
N GLY A 130 7.70 -21.33 -34.80
CA GLY A 130 6.74 -21.02 -35.85
C GLY A 130 7.14 -19.84 -36.75
N ASP A 131 6.42 -19.69 -37.83
CA ASP A 131 6.51 -18.57 -38.77
C ASP A 131 5.11 -18.01 -39.06
N SER A 132 4.43 -17.53 -38.00
CA SER A 132 3.04 -17.06 -38.02
C SER A 132 1.99 -18.15 -38.31
N GLY A 133 2.37 -19.41 -38.22
CA GLY A 133 1.50 -20.60 -38.28
C GLY A 133 1.19 -21.18 -36.91
N SER A 134 0.64 -22.38 -36.91
CA SER A 134 0.30 -23.12 -35.68
C SER A 134 1.29 -24.24 -35.33
N THR A 135 2.37 -24.40 -36.12
CA THR A 135 3.40 -25.44 -35.99
C THR A 135 4.79 -24.80 -35.80
N GLY A 136 5.78 -25.63 -35.49
CA GLY A 136 7.15 -25.17 -35.28
C GLY A 136 7.55 -25.04 -33.83
N VAL A 137 7.03 -25.86 -32.93
CA VAL A 137 7.42 -25.90 -31.50
C VAL A 137 8.31 -27.11 -31.21
N ILE A 138 9.11 -27.00 -30.16
CA ILE A 138 9.77 -28.13 -29.54
C ILE A 138 8.93 -28.57 -28.35
N GLY A 139 8.41 -29.80 -28.36
CA GLY A 139 7.65 -30.36 -27.27
C GLY A 139 6.79 -31.54 -27.68
N HIS A 140 6.37 -32.31 -26.69
CA HIS A 140 5.55 -33.50 -26.85
C HIS A 140 4.08 -33.19 -26.79
N TYR A 141 3.27 -33.87 -27.64
CA TYR A 141 1.80 -33.81 -27.65
C TYR A 141 1.23 -35.05 -26.98
N PRO A 142 0.84 -34.99 -25.69
CA PRO A 142 0.23 -36.18 -25.11
C PRO A 142 -1.21 -36.45 -25.59
N TYR A 143 -1.89 -35.50 -26.22
CA TYR A 143 -3.27 -35.63 -26.69
C TYR A 143 -3.54 -34.83 -27.95
N GLY A 144 -3.85 -35.48 -29.02
CA GLY A 144 -4.09 -35.05 -30.40
C GLY A 144 -4.95 -33.81 -30.68
N THR A 145 -5.06 -32.87 -29.79
CA THR A 145 -5.72 -31.59 -30.04
C THR A 145 -4.71 -30.49 -30.31
N PRO A 146 -4.81 -29.79 -31.46
CA PRO A 146 -3.88 -28.72 -31.84
C PRO A 146 -3.85 -27.52 -30.88
N ALA A 147 -4.84 -27.41 -29.99
CA ALA A 147 -5.05 -26.24 -29.16
C ALA A 147 -4.18 -26.16 -27.89
N PHE A 148 -3.59 -27.26 -27.44
CA PHE A 148 -2.81 -27.29 -26.21
C PHE A 148 -1.51 -28.09 -26.39
N ARG A 149 -0.41 -27.38 -26.40
CA ARG A 149 0.93 -27.94 -26.57
C ARG A 149 1.72 -27.85 -25.28
N LEU A 150 2.11 -28.99 -24.71
CA LEU A 150 2.99 -29.05 -23.56
C LEU A 150 4.44 -29.13 -24.02
N ASN A 151 5.21 -28.10 -23.79
CA ASN A 151 6.65 -28.21 -23.86
C ASN A 151 7.16 -28.84 -22.57
N GLN A 152 7.68 -30.06 -22.68
CA GLN A 152 8.26 -30.80 -21.57
C GLN A 152 9.74 -30.48 -21.35
N ASN A 153 10.34 -29.75 -22.27
CA ASN A 153 11.76 -29.45 -22.23
C ASN A 153 12.01 -28.11 -21.55
N ASN A 154 12.87 -28.11 -20.53
CA ASN A 154 13.37 -26.88 -19.95
C ASN A 154 14.22 -26.14 -21.00
N ILE A 155 14.09 -24.85 -21.06
CA ILE A 155 14.78 -23.99 -22.03
C ILE A 155 15.66 -22.99 -21.27
N ARG A 156 16.94 -22.93 -21.62
CA ARG A 156 17.85 -21.87 -21.24
C ARG A 156 17.92 -20.84 -22.37
N VAL A 157 17.59 -19.60 -22.04
CA VAL A 157 17.58 -18.49 -23.00
C VAL A 157 18.58 -17.44 -22.52
N ASP A 158 19.77 -17.45 -23.10
CA ASP A 158 20.77 -16.38 -22.93
C ASP A 158 20.76 -15.43 -24.15
N GLY A 159 20.28 -15.90 -25.30
CA GLY A 159 19.98 -15.14 -26.53
C GLY A 159 18.50 -14.72 -26.58
N THR A 160 17.85 -15.01 -27.72
CA THR A 160 16.43 -14.68 -27.92
C THR A 160 15.61 -15.94 -28.25
N LEU A 161 14.53 -16.16 -27.49
CA LEU A 161 13.46 -17.08 -27.85
C LEU A 161 12.26 -16.30 -28.37
N ARG A 162 11.95 -16.47 -29.66
CA ARG A 162 10.84 -15.78 -30.33
C ARG A 162 9.69 -16.75 -30.59
N LEU A 163 8.48 -16.39 -30.11
CA LEU A 163 7.29 -17.23 -30.18
C LEU A 163 6.34 -16.68 -31.23
N ALA A 164 6.62 -17.03 -32.52
CA ALA A 164 5.84 -16.54 -33.67
C ALA A 164 4.74 -17.53 -34.09
N LEU A 165 3.94 -17.98 -33.14
CA LEU A 165 2.84 -18.93 -33.33
C LEU A 165 1.48 -18.22 -33.34
N LYS A 166 0.53 -18.71 -34.10
CA LYS A 166 -0.82 -18.15 -34.24
C LYS A 166 -1.89 -19.15 -33.82
N ASN A 167 -2.92 -18.65 -33.07
CA ASN A 167 -4.09 -19.41 -32.65
C ASN A 167 -3.76 -20.71 -31.90
N VAL A 168 -2.75 -20.70 -31.08
CA VAL A 168 -2.34 -21.85 -30.27
C VAL A 168 -2.14 -21.46 -28.81
N ALA A 169 -2.37 -22.42 -27.91
CA ALA A 169 -1.93 -22.35 -26.53
C ALA A 169 -0.81 -23.35 -26.32
N TYR A 170 0.28 -22.94 -25.66
CA TYR A 170 1.43 -23.80 -25.42
C TYR A 170 2.12 -23.49 -24.10
N ASN A 171 2.87 -24.46 -23.59
CA ASN A 171 3.67 -24.34 -22.37
C ASN A 171 5.14 -24.45 -22.72
N LEU A 172 5.95 -23.50 -22.25
CA LEU A 172 7.39 -23.49 -22.51
C LEU A 172 8.22 -24.42 -21.60
N GLY A 173 7.59 -25.07 -20.63
CA GLY A 173 8.33 -25.73 -19.56
C GLY A 173 9.00 -24.71 -18.62
N THR A 174 10.11 -25.10 -17.99
CA THR A 174 10.87 -24.18 -17.16
C THR A 174 11.82 -23.37 -18.03
N ILE A 175 11.73 -22.03 -17.93
CA ILE A 175 12.68 -21.13 -18.58
C ILE A 175 13.74 -20.66 -17.60
N SER A 176 14.98 -20.53 -18.09
CA SER A 176 16.15 -20.04 -17.36
C SER A 176 17.01 -19.16 -18.27
N GLY A 177 18.11 -18.61 -17.74
CA GLY A 177 18.99 -17.71 -18.49
C GLY A 177 18.64 -16.24 -18.33
N SER A 178 19.33 -15.36 -19.07
CA SER A 178 19.28 -13.89 -18.92
C SER A 178 18.86 -13.14 -20.18
N GLY A 179 18.48 -13.84 -21.24
CA GLY A 179 18.16 -13.28 -22.55
C GLY A 179 16.75 -12.69 -22.66
N LEU A 180 16.18 -12.81 -23.86
CA LEU A 180 14.87 -12.27 -24.21
C LEU A 180 13.92 -13.41 -24.61
N VAL A 181 12.74 -13.46 -24.01
CA VAL A 181 11.61 -14.25 -24.50
C VAL A 181 10.57 -13.28 -25.06
N THR A 182 10.28 -13.36 -26.36
CA THR A 182 9.39 -12.39 -27.02
C THR A 182 8.29 -13.09 -27.82
N GLN A 183 7.09 -12.52 -27.77
CA GLN A 183 5.94 -12.91 -28.55
C GLN A 183 5.47 -11.74 -29.42
N PRO A 184 5.51 -11.84 -30.76
CA PRO A 184 5.00 -10.80 -31.63
C PRO A 184 3.51 -10.52 -31.45
N ARG A 185 3.09 -9.29 -31.71
CA ARG A 185 1.66 -8.86 -31.65
C ARG A 185 0.83 -9.55 -32.73
N PHE A 186 -0.49 -9.57 -32.51
CA PHE A 186 -1.52 -10.01 -33.47
C PHE A 186 -1.53 -11.50 -33.83
N LEU A 187 -0.77 -12.33 -33.14
CA LEU A 187 -0.75 -13.76 -33.41
C LEU A 187 -1.80 -14.55 -32.64
N TRP A 188 -2.49 -13.94 -31.68
CA TRP A 188 -3.56 -14.55 -30.86
C TRP A 188 -3.13 -15.88 -30.19
N ALA A 189 -1.88 -15.98 -29.82
CA ALA A 189 -1.37 -17.13 -29.10
C ALA A 189 -1.39 -16.88 -27.59
N THR A 190 -1.60 -17.94 -26.84
CA THR A 190 -1.50 -17.94 -25.38
C THR A 190 -0.37 -18.83 -24.95
N TRP A 191 0.53 -18.33 -24.13
CA TRP A 191 1.57 -19.14 -23.54
C TRP A 191 1.46 -19.20 -22.01
N ASP A 192 1.81 -20.36 -21.48
CA ASP A 192 1.66 -20.71 -20.08
C ASP A 192 3.03 -20.76 -19.41
N LEU A 193 3.19 -19.98 -18.36
CA LEU A 193 4.39 -19.90 -17.52
C LEU A 193 4.17 -20.52 -16.13
N SER A 194 3.38 -21.57 -16.02
CA SER A 194 3.16 -22.22 -14.73
C SER A 194 4.42 -22.90 -14.21
N GLY A 195 4.75 -22.67 -12.95
CA GLY A 195 5.91 -23.23 -12.24
C GLY A 195 6.98 -22.21 -11.88
N THR A 196 8.08 -22.67 -11.30
CA THR A 196 9.22 -21.82 -10.92
C THR A 196 10.19 -21.69 -12.10
N HIS A 197 10.49 -20.47 -12.47
CA HIS A 197 11.38 -20.13 -13.59
C HIS A 197 12.56 -19.31 -13.08
N PRO A 198 13.78 -19.87 -13.01
CA PRO A 198 14.98 -19.14 -12.62
C PRO A 198 15.50 -18.21 -13.74
N PHE A 199 14.57 -17.60 -14.48
CA PHE A 199 14.86 -16.68 -15.58
C PHE A 199 15.12 -15.29 -15.05
N SER A 200 16.23 -14.67 -15.46
CA SER A 200 16.63 -13.31 -15.05
C SER A 200 16.60 -12.30 -16.20
N GLY A 201 16.12 -12.71 -17.37
CA GLY A 201 16.05 -11.87 -18.57
C GLY A 201 14.77 -11.03 -18.64
N VAL A 202 14.38 -10.72 -19.87
CA VAL A 202 13.22 -9.90 -20.22
C VAL A 202 12.16 -10.76 -20.90
N ILE A 203 10.91 -10.55 -20.50
CA ILE A 203 9.75 -11.14 -21.17
C ILE A 203 9.03 -10.02 -21.93
N ASP A 204 8.85 -10.19 -23.24
CA ASP A 204 8.09 -9.28 -24.10
C ASP A 204 6.80 -9.97 -24.56
N ASN A 205 5.71 -9.66 -23.86
CA ASN A 205 4.40 -10.24 -24.11
C ASN A 205 3.62 -9.40 -25.13
N GLY A 206 3.54 -9.90 -26.35
CA GLY A 206 2.77 -9.24 -27.42
C GLY A 206 1.28 -9.59 -27.47
N THR A 207 0.83 -10.67 -26.81
CA THR A 207 -0.57 -11.12 -26.89
C THR A 207 -1.14 -11.54 -25.53
N GLN A 208 -0.96 -12.79 -25.12
CA GLN A 208 -1.52 -13.30 -23.87
C GLN A 208 -0.57 -14.26 -23.16
N VAL A 209 -0.35 -14.03 -21.89
CA VAL A 209 0.36 -14.92 -20.98
C VAL A 209 -0.55 -15.37 -19.86
N ASN A 210 -0.59 -16.67 -19.61
CA ASN A 210 -1.14 -17.23 -18.39
C ASN A 210 0.00 -17.49 -17.40
N ALA A 211 0.14 -16.60 -16.45
CA ALA A 211 1.10 -16.73 -15.37
C ALA A 211 0.46 -17.42 -14.17
N GLY A 212 0.30 -18.72 -14.29
CA GLY A 212 -0.33 -19.57 -13.28
C GLY A 212 -1.62 -20.24 -13.76
N ARG A 213 -1.89 -21.36 -13.17
CA ARG A 213 -3.12 -22.17 -13.40
C ARG A 213 -3.68 -22.63 -12.05
N PRO A 214 -4.91 -23.14 -12.02
CA PRO A 214 -5.49 -23.67 -10.80
C PRO A 214 -4.63 -24.69 -10.04
N GLU A 215 -3.74 -25.37 -10.74
CA GLU A 215 -2.88 -26.41 -10.17
C GLU A 215 -1.43 -25.94 -9.94
N PHE A 216 -0.97 -24.92 -10.65
CA PHE A 216 0.42 -24.48 -10.64
C PHE A 216 0.55 -22.96 -10.57
N ALA A 217 1.18 -22.50 -9.50
CA ALA A 217 1.60 -21.12 -9.37
C ALA A 217 2.78 -20.80 -10.31
N THR A 218 2.84 -19.56 -10.78
CA THR A 218 4.04 -19.05 -11.47
C THR A 218 4.92 -18.31 -10.47
N SER A 219 6.21 -18.62 -10.52
CA SER A 219 7.24 -17.88 -9.79
C SER A 219 8.35 -17.49 -10.76
N LEU A 220 8.63 -16.19 -10.84
CA LEU A 220 9.67 -15.56 -11.66
C LEU A 220 10.51 -14.65 -10.75
N PRO A 221 11.23 -15.20 -9.77
CA PRO A 221 11.86 -14.40 -8.71
C PRO A 221 12.96 -13.47 -9.24
N ASN A 222 13.59 -13.82 -10.35
CA ASN A 222 14.74 -13.12 -10.88
C ASN A 222 14.47 -12.40 -12.21
N ALA A 223 13.25 -12.48 -12.76
CA ALA A 223 12.94 -11.81 -14.02
C ALA A 223 13.16 -10.30 -13.90
N ARG A 224 13.97 -9.74 -14.80
CA ARG A 224 14.36 -8.34 -14.77
C ARG A 224 13.17 -7.42 -15.02
N LYS A 225 12.34 -7.74 -16.00
CA LYS A 225 11.10 -7.03 -16.31
C LYS A 225 10.21 -7.78 -17.30
N VAL A 226 8.96 -7.32 -17.36
CA VAL A 226 7.98 -7.72 -18.36
C VAL A 226 7.58 -6.50 -19.18
N LEU A 227 7.79 -6.55 -20.50
CA LEU A 227 7.20 -5.60 -21.45
C LEU A 227 5.83 -6.15 -21.83
N ASN A 228 4.76 -5.54 -21.31
CA ASN A 228 3.40 -6.06 -21.51
C ASN A 228 2.65 -5.23 -22.56
N GLN A 229 2.36 -5.84 -23.71
CA GLN A 229 1.53 -5.26 -24.77
C GLN A 229 0.17 -5.94 -24.89
N GLY A 230 0.01 -7.05 -24.23
CA GLY A 230 -1.20 -7.84 -24.24
C GLY A 230 -1.72 -8.06 -22.82
N THR A 231 -2.28 -9.23 -22.58
CA THR A 231 -2.85 -9.61 -21.29
C THR A 231 -1.91 -10.50 -20.51
N TRP A 232 -1.67 -10.15 -19.26
CA TRP A 232 -0.98 -11.00 -18.29
C TRP A 232 -1.99 -11.50 -17.27
N THR A 233 -2.31 -12.80 -17.32
CA THR A 233 -3.29 -13.40 -16.40
C THR A 233 -2.58 -14.18 -15.30
N VAL A 234 -2.89 -13.87 -14.04
CA VAL A 234 -2.46 -14.64 -12.87
C VAL A 234 -3.63 -15.44 -12.35
N ASP A 235 -3.52 -16.75 -12.37
CA ASP A 235 -4.46 -17.66 -11.69
C ASP A 235 -3.69 -18.45 -10.61
N THR A 236 -4.20 -18.47 -9.39
CA THR A 236 -3.49 -19.01 -8.24
C THR A 236 -4.15 -20.29 -7.77
N PRO A 237 -3.38 -21.37 -7.54
CA PRO A 237 -3.89 -22.63 -7.01
C PRO A 237 -4.57 -22.46 -5.65
N LEU A 238 -5.53 -23.34 -5.37
CA LEU A 238 -6.29 -23.35 -4.12
C LEU A 238 -5.38 -23.37 -2.88
N GLY A 239 -5.61 -22.44 -1.94
CA GLY A 239 -4.87 -22.33 -0.68
C GLY A 239 -3.40 -21.88 -0.82
N ARG A 240 -2.98 -21.42 -2.01
CA ARG A 240 -1.59 -20.98 -2.25
C ARG A 240 -1.46 -19.47 -2.21
N THR A 241 -0.30 -19.00 -1.74
CA THR A 241 0.16 -17.62 -1.91
C THR A 241 1.25 -17.60 -2.96
N VAL A 242 1.13 -16.68 -3.92
CA VAL A 242 2.08 -16.49 -5.02
C VAL A 242 2.56 -15.06 -5.02
N THR A 243 3.88 -14.85 -5.06
CA THR A 243 4.48 -13.53 -5.21
C THR A 243 5.05 -13.37 -6.61
N GLN A 244 4.72 -12.25 -7.27
CA GLN A 244 5.31 -11.81 -8.51
C GLN A 244 5.99 -10.46 -8.31
N GLY A 245 7.33 -10.45 -8.37
CA GLY A 245 8.16 -9.31 -8.00
C GLY A 245 8.70 -8.49 -9.18
N MET A 246 8.48 -8.96 -10.43
CA MET A 246 9.00 -8.28 -11.60
C MET A 246 8.27 -6.97 -11.88
N ASP A 247 8.99 -6.00 -12.43
CA ASP A 247 8.40 -4.78 -12.95
C ASP A 247 7.71 -5.03 -14.29
N PHE A 248 6.54 -4.45 -14.46
CA PHE A 248 5.78 -4.45 -15.70
C PHE A 248 5.88 -3.08 -16.37
N TYR A 249 6.11 -3.10 -17.68
CA TYR A 249 6.12 -1.90 -18.51
C TYR A 249 5.10 -2.05 -19.62
N GLN A 250 4.18 -1.11 -19.70
CA GLN A 250 3.29 -1.01 -20.86
C GLN A 250 4.07 -0.46 -22.05
N ARG A 251 4.07 -1.19 -23.16
CA ARG A 251 4.79 -0.78 -24.35
C ARG A 251 3.93 0.02 -25.33
N GLU A 252 2.67 -0.36 -25.51
CA GLU A 252 1.69 0.31 -26.38
C GLU A 252 0.25 0.09 -25.88
N TYR A 253 -0.72 -0.12 -26.78
CA TYR A 253 -2.15 -0.24 -26.50
C TYR A 253 -2.52 -1.33 -25.48
N GLY A 254 -3.42 -0.97 -24.56
CA GLY A 254 -4.37 -1.87 -23.91
C GLY A 254 -3.77 -3.09 -23.21
N SER A 255 -2.77 -2.90 -22.36
CA SER A 255 -2.19 -4.01 -21.63
C SER A 255 -2.78 -4.14 -20.23
N ASP A 256 -3.33 -5.32 -19.97
CA ASP A 256 -4.03 -5.65 -18.74
C ASP A 256 -3.26 -6.67 -17.90
N ILE A 257 -3.36 -6.50 -16.58
CA ILE A 257 -3.08 -7.57 -15.64
C ILE A 257 -4.41 -8.06 -15.08
N ASN A 258 -4.76 -9.30 -15.40
CA ASN A 258 -5.93 -9.96 -14.85
C ASN A 258 -5.50 -10.87 -13.69
N VAL A 259 -6.08 -10.69 -12.53
CA VAL A 259 -5.83 -11.55 -11.38
C VAL A 259 -7.10 -12.29 -11.03
N GLN A 260 -6.99 -13.61 -11.02
CA GLN A 260 -8.02 -14.54 -10.57
C GLN A 260 -7.42 -15.39 -9.47
N SER A 261 -8.14 -15.66 -8.42
CA SER A 261 -7.67 -16.57 -7.39
C SER A 261 -8.79 -17.49 -6.90
N ARG A 262 -8.38 -18.65 -6.42
CA ARG A 262 -9.29 -19.62 -5.80
C ARG A 262 -9.52 -19.22 -4.34
N PRO A 263 -10.61 -19.68 -3.70
CA PRO A 263 -10.82 -19.45 -2.28
C PRO A 263 -9.60 -19.86 -1.44
N GLY A 264 -9.21 -19.00 -0.47
CA GLY A 264 -8.03 -19.20 0.35
C GLY A 264 -6.68 -18.95 -0.32
N SER A 265 -6.66 -18.51 -1.58
CA SER A 265 -5.43 -18.17 -2.31
C SER A 265 -5.17 -16.67 -2.29
N LYS A 266 -3.89 -16.28 -2.46
CA LYS A 266 -3.46 -14.88 -2.45
C LYS A 266 -2.41 -14.62 -3.52
N VAL A 267 -2.51 -13.50 -4.21
CA VAL A 267 -1.47 -12.99 -5.13
C VAL A 267 -0.84 -11.76 -4.52
N ILE A 268 0.50 -11.74 -4.45
CA ILE A 268 1.27 -10.60 -3.98
C ILE A 268 2.04 -10.03 -5.16
N LEU A 269 1.87 -8.75 -5.45
CA LEU A 269 2.54 -8.02 -6.53
C LEU A 269 3.45 -6.96 -5.89
N THR A 270 4.77 -7.17 -5.97
CA THR A 270 5.77 -6.29 -5.34
C THR A 270 6.55 -5.42 -6.32
N GLY A 271 6.44 -5.71 -7.63
CA GLY A 271 6.98 -4.86 -8.68
C GLY A 271 6.16 -3.59 -8.91
N GLN A 272 6.48 -2.89 -9.98
CA GLN A 272 5.78 -1.68 -10.41
C GLN A 272 5.28 -1.84 -11.83
N TYR A 273 4.07 -1.35 -12.12
CA TYR A 273 3.52 -1.34 -13.47
C TYR A 273 3.51 0.09 -14.02
N SER A 274 4.49 0.40 -14.85
CA SER A 274 4.73 1.74 -15.38
C SER A 274 4.63 1.79 -16.91
N TRP A 275 4.70 2.98 -17.46
CA TRP A 275 4.94 3.19 -18.89
C TRP A 275 6.43 2.97 -19.19
N SER A 276 6.72 2.28 -20.28
CA SER A 276 8.00 2.37 -20.94
C SER A 276 8.01 3.67 -21.76
N ASP A 277 8.25 4.80 -21.08
CA ASP A 277 8.49 6.03 -21.79
C ASP A 277 9.91 6.00 -22.32
N ARG A 278 10.03 5.88 -23.65
CA ARG A 278 11.28 6.08 -24.40
C ARG A 278 12.56 5.61 -23.71
N GLY A 279 13.01 4.42 -24.02
CA GLY A 279 14.45 4.21 -24.07
C GLY A 279 15.31 4.55 -22.86
N GLY A 280 14.77 4.53 -21.64
CA GLY A 280 15.58 4.36 -20.46
C GLY A 280 16.24 2.99 -20.46
N ASP A 281 15.87 2.13 -21.40
CA ASP A 281 16.47 0.84 -21.65
C ASP A 281 17.40 0.94 -22.86
N THR A 282 18.61 1.37 -22.59
CA THR A 282 19.72 1.37 -23.54
C THR A 282 20.27 -0.04 -23.79
N ASN A 283 19.51 -1.10 -23.45
CA ASN A 283 19.94 -2.44 -23.75
C ASN A 283 19.83 -2.70 -25.27
N PRO A 284 20.93 -2.80 -26.01
CA PRO A 284 20.93 -3.02 -27.46
C PRO A 284 20.22 -4.32 -27.87
N SER A 285 20.10 -5.29 -26.95
CA SER A 285 19.36 -6.53 -27.18
C SER A 285 17.85 -6.35 -27.25
N LEU A 286 17.32 -5.20 -26.85
CA LEU A 286 15.91 -4.83 -27.01
C LEU A 286 15.66 -3.95 -28.25
N SER A 287 16.70 -3.53 -28.93
CA SER A 287 16.64 -2.80 -30.20
C SER A 287 16.47 -3.73 -31.41
N ASP A 288 15.81 -4.89 -31.22
CA ASP A 288 15.44 -5.75 -32.34
C ASP A 288 14.56 -4.95 -33.31
N PRO A 289 15.04 -4.69 -34.55
CA PRO A 289 14.24 -3.99 -35.58
C PRO A 289 12.94 -4.72 -35.92
N ALA A 290 12.86 -6.04 -35.65
CA ALA A 290 11.65 -6.82 -35.80
C ALA A 290 10.62 -6.56 -34.70
N LEU A 291 11.00 -5.93 -33.57
CA LEU A 291 10.08 -5.46 -32.55
C LEU A 291 9.44 -4.12 -32.91
N ASN A 292 9.81 -3.51 -34.04
CA ASN A 292 9.28 -2.32 -34.72
C ASN A 292 8.64 -1.28 -33.76
N TRP A 293 9.46 -0.81 -32.82
CA TRP A 293 9.04 0.12 -31.80
C TRP A 293 9.19 1.55 -32.32
N THR A 294 8.10 2.13 -32.81
CA THR A 294 8.08 3.54 -33.19
C THR A 294 7.47 4.37 -32.07
N PRO A 295 8.15 5.43 -31.61
CA PRO A 295 7.67 6.31 -30.55
C PRO A 295 6.44 7.16 -30.90
N ALA A 296 5.92 7.03 -32.13
CA ALA A 296 5.01 8.02 -32.73
C ALA A 296 3.54 7.91 -32.31
N HIS A 297 3.12 6.91 -31.60
CA HIS A 297 1.71 6.73 -31.25
C HIS A 297 1.47 6.96 -29.76
N ARG A 298 1.45 8.23 -29.36
CA ARG A 298 0.93 8.67 -28.06
C ARG A 298 -0.60 8.51 -27.97
N HIS A 299 -1.13 7.35 -28.21
CA HIS A 299 -2.49 7.09 -27.78
C HIS A 299 -2.43 6.64 -26.32
N VAL A 300 -3.00 7.46 -25.47
CA VAL A 300 -3.10 7.28 -24.01
C VAL A 300 -4.08 6.13 -23.73
N ASN A 301 -3.66 4.91 -23.99
CA ASN A 301 -4.42 3.78 -23.53
C ASN A 301 -4.01 3.48 -22.10
N LYS A 302 -5.02 3.41 -21.25
CA LYS A 302 -4.83 3.13 -19.83
C LYS A 302 -4.25 1.71 -19.68
N ARG A 303 -3.21 1.59 -18.87
CA ARG A 303 -2.80 0.30 -18.33
C ARG A 303 -3.70 -0.05 -17.16
N GLY A 304 -3.90 -1.31 -16.86
CA GLY A 304 -4.83 -1.63 -15.82
C GLY A 304 -4.69 -2.98 -15.17
N THR A 305 -5.44 -3.13 -14.12
CA THR A 305 -5.60 -4.40 -13.43
C THR A 305 -7.08 -4.70 -13.23
N ASN A 306 -7.47 -5.93 -13.54
CA ASN A 306 -8.79 -6.47 -13.26
C ASN A 306 -8.64 -7.57 -12.21
N ILE A 307 -9.13 -7.31 -11.01
CA ILE A 307 -9.15 -8.25 -9.90
C ILE A 307 -10.52 -8.92 -9.88
N LYS A 308 -10.56 -10.21 -10.28
CA LYS A 308 -11.81 -10.95 -10.54
C LYS A 308 -12.09 -11.97 -9.42
N GLY A 309 -12.76 -11.53 -8.36
CA GLY A 309 -13.05 -12.36 -7.20
C GLY A 309 -11.80 -12.90 -6.53
N ALA A 310 -10.73 -12.11 -6.50
CA ALA A 310 -9.42 -12.53 -6.07
C ALA A 310 -8.95 -11.78 -4.82
N ASN A 311 -8.09 -12.42 -4.03
CA ASN A 311 -7.34 -11.81 -2.96
C ASN A 311 -5.98 -11.37 -3.49
N VAL A 312 -5.80 -10.06 -3.63
CA VAL A 312 -4.58 -9.45 -4.19
C VAL A 312 -3.98 -8.52 -3.17
N GLN A 313 -2.67 -8.58 -3.03
CA GLN A 313 -1.90 -7.65 -2.23
C GLN A 313 -0.89 -6.92 -3.12
N TRP A 314 -0.83 -5.62 -2.99
CA TRP A 314 0.18 -4.76 -3.58
C TRP A 314 1.23 -4.40 -2.54
N GLY A 315 2.48 -4.77 -2.82
CA GLY A 315 3.57 -4.74 -1.84
C GLY A 315 3.57 -5.95 -0.90
N ASP A 316 4.59 -6.08 -0.12
CA ASP A 316 4.81 -7.16 0.87
C ASP A 316 5.43 -6.64 2.18
N GLY A 317 5.30 -5.33 2.43
CA GLY A 317 5.91 -4.67 3.57
C GLY A 317 7.41 -4.39 3.41
N THR A 318 8.01 -4.67 2.25
CA THR A 318 9.45 -4.41 2.00
C THR A 318 9.71 -3.32 0.96
N THR A 319 8.68 -2.91 0.21
CA THR A 319 8.76 -1.88 -0.84
C THR A 319 7.90 -0.66 -0.50
N ASN A 320 8.29 0.50 -1.02
CA ASN A 320 7.50 1.74 -1.03
C ASN A 320 7.11 2.17 -2.47
N LYS A 321 7.21 1.26 -3.44
CA LYS A 321 6.80 1.50 -4.82
C LYS A 321 5.39 1.01 -5.02
N ILE A 322 4.45 1.92 -5.30
CA ILE A 322 3.07 1.53 -5.58
C ILE A 322 2.99 0.76 -6.90
N PHE A 323 2.26 -0.36 -6.91
CA PHE A 323 2.16 -1.24 -8.06
C PHE A 323 1.63 -0.54 -9.32
N MET A 324 0.59 0.28 -9.20
CA MET A 324 -0.02 1.03 -10.32
C MET A 324 0.17 2.55 -10.14
N PRO A 325 1.35 3.11 -10.41
CA PRO A 325 1.54 4.55 -10.39
C PRO A 325 0.80 5.20 -11.56
N GLY A 326 0.13 6.33 -11.32
CA GLY A 326 -0.58 7.07 -12.35
C GLY A 326 -1.87 7.71 -11.84
N THR A 327 -2.64 8.26 -12.78
CA THR A 327 -3.90 8.95 -12.54
C THR A 327 -5.08 8.20 -13.16
N ALA A 328 -6.30 8.68 -12.94
CA ALA A 328 -7.51 8.16 -13.58
C ALA A 328 -7.46 8.18 -15.13
N GLU A 329 -6.62 9.03 -15.72
CA GLU A 329 -6.45 9.14 -17.17
C GLU A 329 -5.51 8.07 -17.71
N THR A 330 -4.57 7.59 -16.90
CA THR A 330 -3.50 6.68 -17.32
C THR A 330 -3.61 5.27 -16.75
N VAL A 331 -4.44 5.08 -15.72
CA VAL A 331 -4.58 3.81 -14.99
C VAL A 331 -6.04 3.49 -14.74
N TYR A 332 -6.41 2.21 -14.84
CA TYR A 332 -7.67 1.69 -14.34
C TYR A 332 -7.43 0.51 -13.38
N ILE A 333 -8.25 0.44 -12.34
CA ILE A 333 -8.20 -0.60 -11.31
C ILE A 333 -9.64 -1.06 -11.06
N ASN A 334 -9.93 -2.30 -11.41
CA ASN A 334 -11.27 -2.85 -11.32
C ASN A 334 -11.32 -3.99 -10.31
N LEU A 335 -12.20 -3.87 -9.32
CA LEU A 335 -12.63 -4.96 -8.46
C LEU A 335 -13.91 -5.55 -9.04
N LEU A 336 -13.81 -6.73 -9.59
CA LEU A 336 -14.92 -7.39 -10.26
C LEU A 336 -15.39 -8.58 -9.41
N ALA A 337 -16.71 -8.71 -9.26
CA ALA A 337 -17.29 -9.93 -8.71
C ALA A 337 -17.07 -11.09 -9.68
N ALA A 338 -16.73 -12.23 -9.12
CA ALA A 338 -16.71 -13.51 -9.83
C ALA A 338 -17.38 -14.58 -8.92
N ARG A 339 -16.63 -15.59 -8.51
CA ARG A 339 -17.12 -16.57 -7.52
C ARG A 339 -17.17 -16.01 -6.09
N SER A 340 -16.44 -14.94 -5.84
CA SER A 340 -16.35 -14.21 -4.56
C SER A 340 -16.21 -12.72 -4.82
N ARG A 341 -16.28 -11.91 -3.78
CA ARG A 341 -15.88 -10.49 -3.82
C ARG A 341 -14.36 -10.40 -3.91
N SER A 342 -13.87 -9.36 -4.54
CA SER A 342 -12.44 -9.07 -4.61
C SER A 342 -11.94 -8.47 -3.30
N LEU A 343 -10.68 -8.74 -2.96
CA LEU A 343 -9.97 -8.10 -1.85
C LEU A 343 -8.67 -7.53 -2.37
N LEU A 344 -8.45 -6.23 -2.16
CA LEU A 344 -7.21 -5.55 -2.48
C LEU A 344 -6.55 -5.04 -1.19
N THR A 345 -5.36 -5.54 -0.91
CA THR A 345 -4.55 -5.14 0.24
C THR A 345 -3.38 -4.28 -0.21
N PHE A 346 -3.15 -3.16 0.46
CA PHE A 346 -1.95 -2.34 0.32
C PHE A 346 -1.01 -2.63 1.49
N ASP A 347 0.20 -3.09 1.20
CA ASP A 347 1.18 -3.50 2.19
C ASP A 347 2.57 -2.97 1.83
N TYR A 348 2.89 -1.78 2.33
CA TYR A 348 4.10 -1.05 2.02
C TYR A 348 4.89 -0.70 3.27
N ASN A 349 6.19 -0.41 3.14
CA ASN A 349 7.05 0.01 4.25
C ASN A 349 7.30 1.52 4.29
N GLY A 350 6.53 2.30 3.55
CA GLY A 350 6.68 3.74 3.47
C GLY A 350 5.50 4.41 2.78
N PRO A 351 5.52 5.74 2.61
CA PRO A 351 4.43 6.48 2.01
C PRO A 351 4.30 6.18 0.52
N VAL A 352 3.09 5.81 0.11
CA VAL A 352 2.71 5.62 -1.28
C VAL A 352 1.46 6.42 -1.64
N THR A 353 1.33 6.81 -2.91
CA THR A 353 0.17 7.57 -3.39
C THR A 353 -0.49 6.85 -4.54
N LEU A 354 -1.78 6.54 -4.39
CA LEU A 354 -2.65 6.08 -5.45
C LEU A 354 -3.38 7.28 -6.06
N GLY A 355 -2.99 7.65 -7.29
CA GLY A 355 -3.61 8.76 -8.03
C GLY A 355 -4.82 8.36 -8.85
N ALA A 356 -5.10 7.05 -9.00
CA ALA A 356 -6.21 6.52 -9.77
C ALA A 356 -7.35 6.03 -8.86
N PRO A 357 -8.61 6.08 -9.32
CA PRO A 357 -9.72 5.46 -8.62
C PRO A 357 -9.68 3.92 -8.74
N ILE A 358 -10.15 3.24 -7.71
CA ILE A 358 -10.52 1.84 -7.74
C ILE A 358 -12.02 1.77 -8.00
N GLY A 359 -12.46 0.97 -8.97
CA GLY A 359 -13.86 0.81 -9.29
C GLY A 359 -14.18 -0.57 -9.84
N GLY A 360 -15.28 -0.72 -10.57
CA GLY A 360 -15.79 -2.02 -11.05
C GLY A 360 -16.21 -2.01 -12.51
N GLY A 361 -15.81 -1.00 -13.28
CA GLY A 361 -16.14 -0.87 -14.69
C GLY A 361 -15.54 -1.97 -15.57
N ARG A 362 -16.02 -2.03 -16.80
CA ARG A 362 -15.47 -2.92 -17.83
C ARG A 362 -14.51 -2.15 -18.71
N PHE A 363 -13.48 -2.82 -19.23
CA PHE A 363 -12.59 -2.29 -20.28
C PHE A 363 -12.19 -0.82 -20.09
N HIS A 364 -11.16 -0.50 -19.38
CA HIS A 364 -10.61 0.85 -19.23
C HIS A 364 -11.54 1.91 -18.59
N ASP A 365 -12.78 1.55 -18.24
CA ASP A 365 -13.75 2.43 -17.59
C ASP A 365 -14.01 1.98 -16.15
N THR A 366 -13.17 2.45 -15.25
CA THR A 366 -13.25 2.13 -13.80
C THR A 366 -14.52 2.65 -13.13
N LEU A 367 -15.11 3.72 -13.66
CA LEU A 367 -16.19 4.44 -13.01
C LEU A 367 -17.58 4.06 -13.53
N SER A 368 -17.71 3.16 -14.51
CA SER A 368 -19.00 2.72 -15.04
C SER A 368 -19.84 1.93 -14.03
N ALA A 369 -19.18 1.30 -13.03
CA ALA A 369 -19.84 0.64 -11.92
C ALA A 369 -18.96 0.70 -10.65
N PRO A 370 -19.55 0.63 -9.44
CA PRO A 370 -18.79 0.45 -8.21
C PRO A 370 -18.01 -0.85 -8.24
N GLY A 371 -16.78 -0.85 -7.71
CA GLY A 371 -15.97 -2.04 -7.55
C GLY A 371 -16.59 -3.02 -6.53
N ALA A 372 -16.73 -4.28 -6.91
CA ALA A 372 -17.30 -5.32 -6.06
C ALA A 372 -16.22 -5.94 -5.16
N GLY A 373 -15.76 -5.21 -4.16
CA GLY A 373 -14.68 -5.69 -3.32
C GLY A 373 -14.41 -4.84 -2.10
N ASP A 374 -13.48 -5.32 -1.29
CA ASP A 374 -13.01 -4.70 -0.06
C ASP A 374 -11.55 -4.26 -0.22
N VAL A 375 -11.14 -3.24 0.55
CA VAL A 375 -9.79 -2.71 0.54
C VAL A 375 -9.21 -2.73 1.96
N VAL A 376 -7.96 -3.17 2.10
CA VAL A 376 -7.24 -3.23 3.37
C VAL A 376 -5.93 -2.45 3.23
N ILE A 377 -5.66 -1.60 4.22
CA ILE A 377 -4.35 -1.00 4.43
C ILE A 377 -3.71 -1.81 5.55
N ALA A 378 -2.71 -2.63 5.20
CA ALA A 378 -2.09 -3.59 6.12
C ALA A 378 -1.31 -2.90 7.23
N GLY A 379 -1.27 -3.52 8.40
CA GLY A 379 -0.71 -2.95 9.63
C GLY A 379 0.82 -2.93 9.70
N THR A 380 1.52 -3.09 8.58
CA THR A 380 2.97 -3.00 8.50
C THR A 380 3.47 -1.64 8.96
N GLU A 381 4.52 -1.62 9.73
CA GLU A 381 5.13 -0.37 10.22
C GLU A 381 5.59 0.51 9.05
N GLY A 382 5.18 1.79 9.08
CA GLY A 382 5.46 2.73 8.02
C GLY A 382 4.49 2.70 6.84
N ASN A 383 3.54 1.75 6.79
CA ASN A 383 2.55 1.69 5.72
C ASN A 383 1.62 2.91 5.75
N ASP A 384 1.85 3.85 4.85
CA ASP A 384 1.15 5.13 4.73
C ASP A 384 0.61 5.32 3.32
N VAL A 385 -0.66 4.98 3.12
CA VAL A 385 -1.30 5.00 1.81
C VAL A 385 -2.13 6.26 1.63
N THR A 386 -1.85 7.01 0.58
CA THR A 386 -2.64 8.19 0.19
C THR A 386 -3.51 7.86 -1.01
N PHE A 387 -4.83 7.99 -0.86
CA PHE A 387 -5.78 8.03 -1.97
C PHE A 387 -5.93 9.48 -2.46
N ALA A 388 -5.29 9.81 -3.58
CA ALA A 388 -5.35 11.14 -4.19
C ALA A 388 -6.47 11.26 -5.24
N ALA A 389 -7.37 10.27 -5.29
CA ALA A 389 -8.61 10.27 -6.08
C ALA A 389 -9.75 9.72 -5.22
N VAL A 390 -10.99 10.02 -5.60
CA VAL A 390 -12.17 9.40 -4.98
C VAL A 390 -12.23 7.94 -5.40
N GLN A 391 -12.28 7.05 -4.43
CA GLN A 391 -12.36 5.61 -4.65
C GLN A 391 -13.83 5.21 -4.84
N TYR A 392 -14.07 4.31 -5.79
CA TYR A 392 -15.41 3.95 -6.25
C TYR A 392 -15.65 2.43 -6.14
N TYR A 393 -15.66 1.91 -4.92
CA TYR A 393 -16.01 0.51 -4.62
C TYR A 393 -17.06 0.45 -3.52
N ASP A 394 -17.82 -0.64 -3.48
CA ASP A 394 -18.98 -0.81 -2.62
C ASP A 394 -18.71 -1.52 -1.29
N GLY A 395 -17.50 -2.02 -1.10
CA GLY A 395 -17.11 -2.77 0.09
C GLY A 395 -16.52 -1.93 1.22
N SER A 396 -15.96 -2.62 2.19
CA SER A 396 -15.31 -1.99 3.34
C SER A 396 -13.91 -1.49 3.03
N THR A 397 -13.49 -0.45 3.76
CA THR A 397 -12.10 -0.01 3.85
C THR A 397 -11.61 -0.30 5.26
N THR A 398 -10.63 -1.19 5.40
CA THR A 398 -10.03 -1.50 6.70
C THR A 398 -8.65 -0.87 6.78
N VAL A 399 -8.42 -0.07 7.83
CA VAL A 399 -7.09 0.45 8.18
C VAL A 399 -6.64 -0.33 9.40
N GLU A 400 -5.63 -1.17 9.25
CA GLU A 400 -5.14 -2.00 10.34
C GLU A 400 -4.30 -1.19 11.33
N LYS A 401 -4.11 -1.75 12.53
CA LYS A 401 -3.30 -1.11 13.58
C LYS A 401 -1.87 -0.88 13.10
N GLY A 402 -1.36 0.33 13.21
CA GLY A 402 -0.04 0.73 12.73
C GLY A 402 -0.06 1.39 11.35
N ALA A 403 -1.06 1.10 10.52
CA ALA A 403 -1.22 1.70 9.19
C ALA A 403 -1.80 3.11 9.22
N VAL A 404 -1.54 3.85 8.15
CA VAL A 404 -2.11 5.18 7.89
C VAL A 404 -2.82 5.17 6.54
N LEU A 405 -4.09 5.60 6.53
CA LEU A 405 -4.80 5.94 5.30
C LEU A 405 -5.03 7.45 5.22
N ARG A 406 -4.60 8.05 4.12
CA ARG A 406 -4.87 9.47 3.82
C ARG A 406 -5.88 9.61 2.69
N LEU A 407 -6.94 10.34 2.93
CA LEU A 407 -7.87 10.78 1.89
C LEU A 407 -7.45 12.18 1.44
N GLY A 408 -6.89 12.26 0.25
CA GLY A 408 -6.33 13.45 -0.35
C GLY A 408 -4.83 13.65 -0.08
N SER A 409 -4.14 14.16 -1.08
CA SER A 409 -2.70 14.46 -1.03
C SER A 409 -2.36 15.75 -0.26
N GLY A 410 -3.35 16.58 0.03
CA GLY A 410 -3.16 17.93 0.60
C GLY A 410 -2.75 18.97 -0.44
N ARG A 411 -2.81 18.64 -1.73
CA ARG A 411 -2.52 19.52 -2.87
C ARG A 411 -3.77 19.70 -3.73
N ALA A 412 -3.84 20.79 -4.48
CA ALA A 412 -4.90 21.01 -5.46
C ALA A 412 -4.89 19.88 -6.51
N GLY A 413 -6.08 19.41 -6.90
CA GLY A 413 -6.23 18.31 -7.84
C GLY A 413 -6.01 16.90 -7.27
N GLY A 414 -5.52 16.79 -6.03
CA GLY A 414 -5.27 15.51 -5.37
C GLY A 414 -6.25 15.22 -4.22
N ASP A 415 -7.50 15.63 -4.34
CA ASP A 415 -8.55 15.37 -3.36
C ASP A 415 -9.00 13.91 -3.45
N GLY A 416 -9.00 13.22 -2.31
CA GLY A 416 -9.41 11.83 -2.16
C GLY A 416 -10.77 11.69 -1.52
N GLY A 417 -11.30 10.48 -1.52
CA GLY A 417 -12.57 10.17 -0.87
C GLY A 417 -12.93 8.70 -1.03
N LEU A 418 -13.99 8.29 -0.37
CA LEU A 418 -14.57 6.97 -0.50
C LEU A 418 -16.00 7.12 -1.03
N TYR A 419 -16.38 6.23 -1.93
CA TYR A 419 -17.74 6.19 -2.42
C TYR A 419 -18.72 5.81 -1.31
N THR A 420 -19.81 6.56 -1.20
CA THR A 420 -20.75 6.41 -0.09
C THR A 420 -22.19 6.18 -0.55
N LYS A 421 -22.42 5.75 -1.79
CA LYS A 421 -23.79 5.48 -2.27
C LYS A 421 -24.33 4.20 -1.63
N GLY A 422 -25.36 4.36 -0.85
CA GLY A 422 -25.95 3.29 -0.05
C GLY A 422 -25.15 3.00 1.25
N ASP A 423 -25.67 2.09 2.03
CA ASP A 423 -25.11 1.75 3.35
C ASP A 423 -23.88 0.81 3.31
N LEU A 424 -23.24 0.66 2.16
CA LEU A 424 -22.23 -0.36 1.96
C LEU A 424 -20.80 0.09 2.31
N SER A 425 -20.47 1.37 2.14
CA SER A 425 -19.13 1.87 2.43
C SER A 425 -18.88 1.98 3.94
N LYS A 426 -18.24 0.98 4.50
CA LYS A 426 -17.85 0.95 5.91
C LYS A 426 -16.33 1.18 6.03
N VAL A 427 -15.95 2.09 6.91
CA VAL A 427 -14.56 2.26 7.33
C VAL A 427 -14.35 1.59 8.68
N VAL A 428 -13.44 0.64 8.74
CA VAL A 428 -12.96 0.02 9.98
C VAL A 428 -11.56 0.55 10.24
N ASP A 429 -11.49 1.64 11.01
CA ASP A 429 -10.22 2.29 11.34
C ASP A 429 -9.70 1.74 12.68
N ASN A 430 -8.65 0.92 12.60
CA ASN A 430 -7.87 0.48 13.77
C ASN A 430 -6.47 1.12 13.79
N GLY A 431 -6.13 1.89 12.76
CA GLY A 431 -4.90 2.62 12.59
C GLY A 431 -5.06 4.13 12.69
N SER A 432 -4.86 4.83 11.58
CA SER A 432 -5.00 6.27 11.49
C SER A 432 -5.63 6.69 10.16
N LEU A 433 -6.81 7.28 10.24
CA LEU A 433 -7.50 7.87 9.08
C LEU A 433 -7.28 9.39 9.07
N ILE A 434 -6.66 9.90 8.01
CA ILE A 434 -6.33 11.33 7.89
C ILE A 434 -7.00 11.89 6.64
N VAL A 435 -7.84 12.91 6.78
CA VAL A 435 -8.44 13.61 5.65
C VAL A 435 -7.68 14.90 5.37
N ARG A 436 -7.16 15.04 4.13
CA ARG A 436 -6.30 16.15 3.72
C ARG A 436 -6.80 16.91 2.50
N ASN A 437 -8.07 16.78 2.15
CA ASN A 437 -8.66 17.43 0.98
C ASN A 437 -8.55 18.96 1.06
N VAL A 438 -8.30 19.56 -0.11
CA VAL A 438 -8.13 21.01 -0.24
C VAL A 438 -9.42 21.67 -0.74
N SER A 439 -10.08 21.06 -1.71
CA SER A 439 -11.23 21.66 -2.43
C SER A 439 -12.51 20.84 -2.29
N LYS A 440 -12.44 19.52 -2.40
CA LYS A 440 -13.62 18.65 -2.39
C LYS A 440 -13.95 18.16 -0.97
N PRO A 441 -15.19 18.32 -0.50
CA PRO A 441 -15.60 17.78 0.78
C PRO A 441 -15.61 16.25 0.77
N VAL A 442 -15.49 15.66 1.97
CA VAL A 442 -15.59 14.21 2.17
C VAL A 442 -16.76 13.95 3.13
N THR A 443 -17.60 12.97 2.80
CA THR A 443 -18.64 12.49 3.70
C THR A 443 -18.36 11.05 4.10
N LEU A 444 -18.42 10.76 5.41
CA LEU A 444 -18.21 9.43 5.98
C LEU A 444 -19.42 9.09 6.86
N SER A 445 -20.15 8.02 6.53
CA SER A 445 -21.40 7.64 7.22
C SER A 445 -21.24 6.48 8.20
N ARG A 446 -20.20 5.66 8.04
CA ARG A 446 -19.93 4.46 8.83
C ARG A 446 -18.44 4.38 9.14
N VAL A 447 -18.06 4.83 10.34
CA VAL A 447 -16.65 4.77 10.77
C VAL A 447 -16.61 4.13 12.15
N GLY A 448 -16.06 2.93 12.21
CA GLY A 448 -15.85 2.18 13.45
C GLY A 448 -14.39 1.86 13.67
N GLY A 449 -14.09 1.12 14.75
CA GLY A 449 -12.74 0.69 15.09
C GLY A 449 -12.12 1.45 16.25
N SER A 450 -10.85 1.16 16.53
CA SER A 450 -10.09 1.74 17.65
C SER A 450 -9.11 2.84 17.22
N GLY A 451 -9.02 3.10 15.93
CA GLY A 451 -8.10 4.04 15.31
C GLY A 451 -8.47 5.50 15.51
N SER A 452 -7.65 6.39 14.94
CA SER A 452 -7.78 7.85 15.10
C SER A 452 -8.21 8.54 13.82
N LEU A 453 -9.07 9.55 13.92
CA LEU A 453 -9.48 10.39 12.81
C LEU A 453 -8.82 11.77 12.91
N THR A 454 -8.14 12.20 11.84
CA THR A 454 -7.57 13.54 11.75
C THR A 454 -8.10 14.28 10.53
N GLN A 455 -8.73 15.44 10.77
CA GLN A 455 -9.04 16.43 9.74
C GLN A 455 -7.89 17.42 9.64
N SER A 456 -7.19 17.43 8.49
CA SER A 456 -6.03 18.31 8.26
C SER A 456 -6.05 19.05 6.91
N GLY A 457 -7.05 18.82 6.08
CA GLY A 457 -7.28 19.55 4.83
C GLY A 457 -8.09 20.85 5.04
N LYS A 458 -8.09 21.73 4.02
CA LYS A 458 -8.91 22.96 4.04
C LYS A 458 -10.39 22.65 3.84
N ALA A 459 -10.73 21.61 3.09
CA ALA A 459 -12.09 21.22 2.79
C ALA A 459 -12.79 20.63 4.02
N THR A 460 -14.11 20.56 3.95
CA THR A 460 -14.95 20.02 5.05
C THR A 460 -15.00 18.50 4.97
N THR A 461 -14.79 17.85 6.12
CA THR A 461 -15.15 16.46 6.32
C THR A 461 -16.44 16.39 7.12
N THR A 462 -17.44 15.68 6.61
CA THR A 462 -18.72 15.47 7.28
C THR A 462 -18.82 14.03 7.77
N LEU A 463 -18.99 13.88 9.10
CA LEU A 463 -19.43 12.63 9.69
C LEU A 463 -20.96 12.67 9.77
N THR A 464 -21.62 11.64 9.25
CA THR A 464 -23.09 11.61 9.20
C THR A 464 -23.65 10.26 9.65
N GLY A 465 -24.82 10.28 10.29
CA GLY A 465 -25.51 9.08 10.78
C GLY A 465 -24.95 8.54 12.10
N THR A 466 -25.68 7.59 12.68
CA THR A 466 -25.39 7.03 14.02
C THR A 466 -24.31 5.95 14.03
N ALA A 467 -23.85 5.50 12.86
CA ALA A 467 -22.84 4.45 12.73
C ALA A 467 -21.39 4.98 12.79
N VAL A 468 -21.19 6.20 13.33
CA VAL A 468 -19.89 6.76 13.64
C VAL A 468 -19.55 6.39 15.09
N THR A 469 -18.77 5.32 15.24
CA THR A 469 -18.57 4.64 16.55
C THR A 469 -17.10 4.38 16.89
N TYR A 470 -16.16 4.92 16.12
CA TYR A 470 -14.73 4.75 16.41
C TYR A 470 -14.36 5.34 17.79
N THR A 471 -13.36 4.71 18.44
CA THR A 471 -13.03 4.99 19.85
C THR A 471 -11.71 5.74 20.04
N GLY A 472 -10.91 5.87 19.01
CA GLY A 472 -9.63 6.56 19.08
C GLY A 472 -9.74 8.09 19.21
N ALA A 473 -8.63 8.78 19.01
CA ALA A 473 -8.59 10.23 19.10
C ALA A 473 -9.17 10.90 17.86
N THR A 474 -9.85 12.03 18.05
CA THR A 474 -10.25 12.94 16.97
C THR A 474 -9.39 14.19 17.01
N SER A 475 -8.76 14.55 15.90
CA SER A 475 -7.97 15.77 15.77
C SER A 475 -8.46 16.62 14.59
N VAL A 476 -8.63 17.91 14.82
CA VAL A 476 -8.87 18.87 13.74
C VAL A 476 -7.72 19.85 13.76
N THR A 477 -6.88 19.79 12.71
CA THR A 477 -5.70 20.66 12.59
C THR A 477 -5.93 21.80 11.61
N LYS A 478 -6.85 21.60 10.67
CA LYS A 478 -7.18 22.60 9.64
C LYS A 478 -8.55 22.30 9.02
N GLY A 479 -9.24 23.34 8.54
CA GLY A 479 -10.56 23.22 7.92
C GLY A 479 -11.65 22.84 8.90
N THR A 480 -12.65 22.12 8.42
CA THR A 480 -13.86 21.83 9.22
C THR A 480 -14.12 20.33 9.30
N LEU A 481 -14.35 19.84 10.52
CA LEU A 481 -15.01 18.57 10.77
C LEU A 481 -16.45 18.85 11.16
N ALA A 482 -17.42 18.37 10.38
CA ALA A 482 -18.84 18.60 10.60
C ALA A 482 -19.54 17.31 11.06
N LEU A 483 -20.45 17.44 12.06
CA LEU A 483 -21.31 16.36 12.53
C LEU A 483 -22.74 16.61 12.02
N ARG A 484 -23.34 15.60 11.38
CA ARG A 484 -24.69 15.70 10.79
C ARG A 484 -25.49 14.43 11.06
N SER A 485 -26.80 14.52 10.99
CA SER A 485 -27.72 13.38 11.02
C SER A 485 -27.47 12.39 12.17
N GLY A 486 -27.22 12.89 13.37
CA GLY A 486 -27.02 12.07 14.57
C GLY A 486 -25.58 11.56 14.77
N ALA A 487 -24.61 11.94 13.93
CA ALA A 487 -23.22 11.62 14.18
C ALA A 487 -22.72 12.25 15.48
N THR A 488 -21.92 11.50 16.21
CA THR A 488 -21.40 11.90 17.53
C THR A 488 -19.93 11.56 17.68
N LEU A 489 -19.21 12.30 18.53
CA LEU A 489 -17.86 12.01 18.98
C LEU A 489 -17.81 11.49 20.43
N ALA A 490 -18.95 11.07 20.98
CA ALA A 490 -19.04 10.60 22.37
C ALA A 490 -18.16 9.38 22.66
N HIS A 491 -17.87 8.56 21.65
CA HIS A 491 -17.00 7.41 21.75
C HIS A 491 -15.51 7.78 21.64
N SER A 492 -15.20 8.93 21.06
CA SER A 492 -13.81 9.35 20.84
C SER A 492 -13.11 9.62 22.17
N ARG A 493 -11.89 9.05 22.34
CA ARG A 493 -11.09 9.18 23.57
C ARG A 493 -10.75 10.64 23.88
N THR A 494 -10.39 11.40 22.88
CA THR A 494 -10.08 12.82 22.97
C THR A 494 -10.51 13.52 21.70
N VAL A 495 -10.98 14.77 21.85
CA VAL A 495 -11.23 15.68 20.72
C VAL A 495 -10.32 16.88 20.85
N ARG A 496 -9.51 17.13 19.83
CA ARG A 496 -8.52 18.22 19.86
C ARG A 496 -8.61 19.10 18.61
N LEU A 497 -8.75 20.41 18.82
CA LEU A 497 -8.69 21.43 17.76
C LEU A 497 -7.36 22.16 17.89
N THR A 498 -6.35 21.77 17.08
CA THR A 498 -4.95 22.13 17.36
C THR A 498 -4.59 23.56 16.99
N THR A 499 -5.28 24.16 16.02
CA THR A 499 -5.00 25.52 15.53
C THR A 499 -6.22 26.43 15.61
N PRO A 500 -6.05 27.75 15.59
CA PRO A 500 -7.17 28.70 15.54
C PRO A 500 -8.09 28.54 14.32
N GLY A 501 -7.52 28.05 13.17
CA GLY A 501 -8.28 27.80 11.95
C GLY A 501 -8.99 26.43 11.90
N ALA A 502 -8.85 25.60 12.94
CA ALA A 502 -9.55 24.33 13.06
C ALA A 502 -10.99 24.55 13.54
N THR A 503 -11.96 23.99 12.83
CA THR A 503 -13.38 24.12 13.17
C THR A 503 -14.01 22.74 13.36
N LEU A 504 -14.70 22.55 14.47
CA LEU A 504 -15.63 21.45 14.70
C LEU A 504 -17.06 22.01 14.64
N ASP A 505 -17.80 21.67 13.59
CA ASP A 505 -19.18 22.10 13.39
C ASP A 505 -20.15 21.01 13.85
N VAL A 506 -20.79 21.23 14.98
CA VAL A 506 -21.65 20.23 15.63
C VAL A 506 -23.15 20.45 15.34
N GLY A 507 -23.48 21.42 14.49
CA GLY A 507 -24.85 21.71 14.08
C GLY A 507 -25.76 22.03 15.24
N ALA A 508 -27.06 21.81 15.03
CA ALA A 508 -28.10 22.09 16.04
C ALA A 508 -28.08 21.08 17.22
N SER A 509 -27.58 19.87 16.99
CA SER A 509 -27.54 18.81 18.03
C SER A 509 -26.54 19.10 19.15
N GLY A 510 -25.57 19.98 18.91
CA GLY A 510 -24.51 20.29 19.86
C GLY A 510 -23.51 19.17 20.05
N LEU A 511 -22.49 19.42 20.87
CA LEU A 511 -21.46 18.46 21.25
C LEU A 511 -21.62 18.08 22.74
N LYS A 512 -21.79 16.78 22.98
CA LYS A 512 -21.70 16.24 24.35
C LYS A 512 -20.25 15.72 24.55
N VAL A 513 -19.51 16.41 25.41
CA VAL A 513 -18.16 16.01 25.81
C VAL A 513 -18.27 15.04 26.99
N THR A 514 -17.96 13.78 26.79
CA THR A 514 -17.99 12.74 27.81
C THR A 514 -16.59 12.37 28.32
N ARG A 515 -15.54 12.71 27.57
CA ARG A 515 -14.13 12.46 27.89
C ARG A 515 -13.34 13.76 27.88
N SER A 516 -12.68 14.12 26.80
CA SER A 516 -11.84 15.33 26.75
C SER A 516 -12.02 16.11 25.43
N LEU A 517 -12.13 17.43 25.56
CA LEU A 517 -12.11 18.41 24.49
C LEU A 517 -11.05 19.47 24.79
N SER A 518 -10.15 19.75 23.84
CA SER A 518 -9.04 20.68 24.05
C SER A 518 -8.62 21.38 22.76
N GLY A 519 -7.78 22.39 22.88
CA GLY A 519 -7.12 23.07 21.76
C GLY A 519 -7.34 24.57 21.70
N ARG A 520 -7.18 25.12 20.47
CA ARG A 520 -7.27 26.58 20.22
C ARG A 520 -8.26 26.93 19.10
N GLY A 521 -8.97 25.93 18.58
CA GLY A 521 -9.90 26.09 17.46
C GLY A 521 -11.30 26.52 17.91
N THR A 522 -12.24 26.45 16.96
CA THR A 522 -13.62 26.86 17.12
C THR A 522 -14.55 25.65 17.11
N VAL A 523 -15.41 25.55 18.13
CA VAL A 523 -16.59 24.68 18.09
C VAL A 523 -17.79 25.52 17.65
N ARG A 524 -18.33 25.22 16.48
CA ARG A 524 -19.52 25.89 15.94
C ARG A 524 -20.76 25.12 16.40
N GLY A 525 -21.49 25.70 17.32
CA GLY A 525 -22.67 25.14 17.99
C GLY A 525 -22.50 25.02 19.47
N ALA A 526 -23.49 24.43 20.17
CA ALA A 526 -23.50 24.30 21.62
C ALA A 526 -22.60 23.16 22.13
N VAL A 527 -22.04 23.34 23.34
CA VAL A 527 -21.22 22.33 24.03
C VAL A 527 -21.83 22.01 25.38
N THR A 528 -22.07 20.72 25.64
CA THR A 528 -22.42 20.19 26.94
C THR A 528 -21.25 19.39 27.50
N ASN A 529 -20.61 19.92 28.53
CA ASN A 529 -19.43 19.30 29.15
C ASN A 529 -19.84 18.40 30.34
N ALA A 530 -19.73 17.10 30.14
CA ALA A 530 -19.85 16.07 31.19
C ALA A 530 -18.55 15.31 31.44
N GLY A 531 -17.43 15.78 30.81
CA GLY A 531 -16.07 15.27 30.92
C GLY A 531 -15.11 16.41 31.25
N VAL A 532 -14.03 16.53 30.50
CA VAL A 532 -13.01 17.55 30.69
C VAL A 532 -12.94 18.46 29.45
N VAL A 533 -13.09 19.76 29.67
CA VAL A 533 -12.84 20.81 28.67
C VAL A 533 -11.61 21.60 29.08
N VAL A 534 -10.60 21.67 28.23
CA VAL A 534 -9.45 22.57 28.45
C VAL A 534 -9.76 23.90 27.78
N ALA A 535 -9.69 24.99 28.55
CA ALA A 535 -9.90 26.35 28.06
C ALA A 535 -8.93 26.72 26.94
N GLY A 536 -9.23 27.74 26.15
CA GLY A 536 -8.50 28.16 24.96
C GLY A 536 -9.26 27.98 23.64
N LEU A 537 -10.41 27.32 23.69
CA LEU A 537 -11.35 27.14 22.58
C LEU A 537 -12.29 28.33 22.43
N THR A 538 -12.88 28.49 21.26
CA THR A 538 -14.03 29.36 21.02
C THR A 538 -15.26 28.49 20.77
N VAL A 539 -16.34 28.70 21.49
CA VAL A 539 -17.66 28.07 21.34
C VAL A 539 -18.63 29.12 20.83
N THR A 540 -19.16 28.95 19.59
CA THR A 540 -20.07 29.95 19.03
C THR A 540 -21.52 29.81 19.52
N GLY A 541 -21.87 28.65 20.06
CA GLY A 541 -23.14 28.40 20.73
C GLY A 541 -23.04 28.54 22.24
N GLY A 542 -24.01 27.95 22.99
CA GLY A 542 -23.98 27.92 24.45
C GLY A 542 -22.96 26.90 24.98
N TYR A 543 -22.50 27.15 26.21
CA TYR A 543 -21.69 26.22 27.00
C TYR A 543 -22.41 25.83 28.27
N THR A 544 -22.69 24.55 28.43
CA THR A 544 -23.31 24.01 29.64
C THR A 544 -22.35 23.01 30.28
N GLN A 545 -21.86 23.29 31.47
CA GLN A 545 -21.09 22.33 32.25
C GLN A 545 -22.02 21.63 33.26
N THR A 546 -22.01 20.30 33.21
CA THR A 546 -22.79 19.47 34.15
C THR A 546 -22.06 19.28 35.49
N ALA A 547 -22.71 18.71 36.48
CA ALA A 547 -22.09 18.43 37.78
C ALA A 547 -20.86 17.50 37.69
N ARG A 548 -20.77 16.67 36.63
CA ARG A 548 -19.61 15.78 36.34
C ARG A 548 -18.55 16.47 35.52
N GLY A 549 -18.83 17.60 34.89
CA GLY A 549 -17.93 18.33 34.03
C GLY A 549 -16.81 19.01 34.80
N GLN A 550 -15.63 19.10 34.15
CA GLN A 550 -14.49 19.86 34.64
C GLN A 550 -14.02 20.82 33.55
N LEU A 551 -13.79 22.08 33.88
CA LEU A 551 -13.10 23.05 33.06
C LEU A 551 -11.69 23.20 33.58
N VAL A 552 -10.70 23.00 32.70
CA VAL A 552 -9.26 23.17 33.02
C VAL A 552 -8.77 24.45 32.40
N LEU A 553 -8.39 25.42 33.21
CA LEU A 553 -7.75 26.66 32.78
C LEU A 553 -6.22 26.48 32.74
N ARG A 554 -5.62 26.93 31.65
CA ARG A 554 -4.17 26.98 31.51
C ARG A 554 -3.72 28.40 31.18
N GLU A 555 -3.59 28.75 29.89
CA GLU A 555 -3.08 30.06 29.47
C GLU A 555 -4.18 30.98 28.90
N ARG A 556 -5.25 30.44 28.41
CA ARG A 556 -6.25 31.16 27.61
C ARG A 556 -7.66 30.87 28.09
N PRO A 557 -8.57 31.86 28.08
CA PRO A 557 -9.96 31.67 28.47
C PRO A 557 -10.71 30.78 27.49
N LEU A 558 -11.78 30.16 27.97
CA LEU A 558 -12.80 29.61 27.11
C LEU A 558 -13.67 30.77 26.60
N LYS A 559 -13.77 30.96 25.29
CA LYS A 559 -14.60 32.00 24.67
C LYS A 559 -15.96 31.41 24.30
N VAL A 560 -17.05 32.03 24.75
CA VAL A 560 -18.42 31.54 24.53
C VAL A 560 -19.31 32.66 24.03
N SER A 561 -19.94 32.49 22.86
CA SER A 561 -20.82 33.49 22.27
C SER A 561 -22.30 33.31 22.63
N GLY A 562 -22.69 32.13 23.11
CA GLY A 562 -24.05 31.86 23.56
C GLY A 562 -24.15 31.78 25.09
N ALA A 563 -25.29 31.35 25.63
CA ALA A 563 -25.53 31.25 27.07
C ALA A 563 -24.51 30.35 27.79
N VAL A 564 -24.07 30.74 28.97
CA VAL A 564 -23.18 29.98 29.85
C VAL A 564 -23.94 29.48 31.08
N ARG A 565 -23.89 28.14 31.27
CA ARG A 565 -24.46 27.47 32.46
C ARG A 565 -23.39 26.64 33.14
N LEU A 566 -23.11 26.88 34.41
CA LEU A 566 -21.98 26.28 35.12
C LEU A 566 -22.47 25.37 36.26
N ALA A 567 -21.78 24.24 36.36
CA ALA A 567 -21.80 23.32 37.50
C ALA A 567 -20.43 22.58 37.49
N GLY A 568 -20.24 21.61 38.37
CA GLY A 568 -19.01 20.77 38.36
C GLY A 568 -17.74 21.54 38.73
N GLY A 569 -16.57 21.05 38.28
CA GLY A 569 -15.28 21.53 38.73
C GLY A 569 -14.63 22.60 37.87
N LEU A 570 -13.80 23.42 38.49
CA LEU A 570 -12.80 24.27 37.83
C LEU A 570 -11.41 23.81 38.31
N ASP A 571 -10.52 23.50 37.37
CA ASP A 571 -9.12 23.18 37.61
C ASP A 571 -8.24 24.26 36.95
N PHE A 572 -7.36 24.84 37.73
CA PHE A 572 -6.41 25.89 37.31
C PHE A 572 -4.99 25.61 37.82
N ALA A 573 -4.73 24.39 38.26
CA ALA A 573 -3.43 23.99 38.82
C ALA A 573 -2.27 24.16 37.85
N ALA A 574 -2.52 24.14 36.55
CA ALA A 574 -1.51 24.35 35.51
C ALA A 574 -1.42 25.80 35.00
N LEU A 575 -2.08 26.74 35.69
CA LEU A 575 -1.96 28.16 35.39
C LEU A 575 -0.61 28.64 35.90
N ALA A 576 0.17 29.29 35.03
CA ALA A 576 1.37 30.00 35.46
C ALA A 576 0.98 31.15 36.39
N ASP A 577 1.80 31.43 37.39
CA ASP A 577 1.58 32.60 38.26
C ASP A 577 1.72 33.88 37.42
N VAL A 578 0.60 34.50 37.13
CA VAL A 578 0.53 35.65 36.23
C VAL A 578 -0.21 36.78 36.93
N GLY A 579 0.37 37.94 36.85
CA GLY A 579 -0.23 39.18 37.28
C GLY A 579 0.16 39.63 38.68
N GLY A 580 0.06 40.95 38.92
CA GLY A 580 0.23 41.60 40.19
C GLY A 580 -1.02 41.54 41.07
N PRO A 581 -0.93 41.97 42.35
CA PRO A 581 -2.08 42.06 43.22
C PRO A 581 -3.19 42.94 42.63
N GLY A 582 -4.42 42.36 42.52
CA GLY A 582 -5.57 43.00 41.89
C GLY A 582 -5.77 42.74 40.40
N GLU A 583 -4.79 42.11 39.72
CA GLU A 583 -4.95 41.69 38.33
C GLU A 583 -5.93 40.53 38.17
N THR A 584 -6.56 40.50 37.00
CA THR A 584 -7.66 39.58 36.70
C THR A 584 -7.32 38.66 35.57
N ILE A 585 -7.52 37.37 35.78
CA ILE A 585 -7.39 36.31 34.78
C ILE A 585 -8.78 35.90 34.34
N THR A 586 -9.06 36.00 33.03
CA THR A 586 -10.33 35.54 32.50
C THR A 586 -10.35 34.03 32.37
N VAL A 587 -11.31 33.36 33.00
CA VAL A 587 -11.57 31.90 32.88
C VAL A 587 -12.47 31.62 31.70
N ILE A 588 -13.59 32.35 31.63
CA ILE A 588 -14.56 32.32 30.56
C ILE A 588 -14.82 33.75 30.08
N ASP A 589 -14.50 34.01 28.81
CA ASP A 589 -14.85 35.22 28.05
C ASP A 589 -16.26 34.98 27.46
N HIS A 590 -17.31 35.44 28.18
CA HIS A 590 -18.70 35.23 27.79
C HIS A 590 -19.20 36.39 26.93
N ARG A 591 -19.09 36.22 25.61
CA ARG A 591 -19.46 37.22 24.60
C ARG A 591 -20.95 37.26 24.24
N GLY A 592 -21.75 36.41 24.88
CA GLY A 592 -23.21 36.35 24.69
C GLY A 592 -23.95 37.40 25.51
N LYS A 593 -25.18 37.66 25.10
CA LYS A 593 -26.09 38.54 25.90
C LYS A 593 -26.63 37.76 27.09
N GLY A 594 -26.59 38.34 28.27
CA GLY A 594 -27.15 37.75 29.47
C GLY A 594 -26.09 37.28 30.47
N ALA A 595 -26.52 37.08 31.72
CA ALA A 595 -25.62 36.71 32.79
C ALA A 595 -25.15 35.24 32.68
N THR A 596 -23.96 34.95 33.14
CA THR A 596 -23.50 33.57 33.39
C THR A 596 -24.33 32.98 34.52
N SER A 597 -24.99 31.85 34.29
CA SER A 597 -25.86 31.15 35.21
C SER A 597 -25.17 29.95 35.86
N GLY A 598 -25.56 29.65 37.10
CA GLY A 598 -24.92 28.60 37.89
C GLY A 598 -23.52 29.00 38.39
N ARG A 599 -22.80 28.05 38.96
CA ARG A 599 -21.47 28.27 39.56
C ARG A 599 -20.70 26.95 39.54
N PHE A 600 -19.39 27.02 39.57
CA PHE A 600 -18.56 25.83 39.81
C PHE A 600 -18.81 25.31 41.23
N THR A 601 -18.75 24.01 41.42
CA THR A 601 -19.01 23.34 42.71
C THR A 601 -18.06 23.87 43.79
N GLY A 602 -18.63 24.33 44.93
CA GLY A 602 -17.88 24.88 46.03
C GLY A 602 -17.35 26.32 45.83
N LEU A 603 -17.55 26.92 44.64
CA LEU A 603 -17.03 28.24 44.31
C LEU A 603 -18.14 29.28 44.16
N ARG A 604 -18.62 29.81 45.29
CA ARG A 604 -19.56 30.96 45.34
C ARG A 604 -18.88 32.25 44.88
N GLU A 605 -19.63 33.26 44.50
CA GLU A 605 -19.12 34.59 44.19
C GLU A 605 -18.14 35.06 45.27
N GLY A 606 -16.94 35.52 44.89
CA GLY A 606 -15.92 35.98 45.81
C GLY A 606 -15.15 34.86 46.54
N ALA A 607 -15.45 33.57 46.28
CA ALA A 607 -14.74 32.46 46.93
C ALA A 607 -13.24 32.57 46.66
N ARG A 608 -12.44 32.25 47.69
CA ARG A 608 -10.97 32.26 47.61
C ARG A 608 -10.47 30.90 47.10
N LEU A 609 -9.52 30.95 46.17
CA LEU A 609 -8.83 29.80 45.62
C LEU A 609 -7.33 30.02 45.80
N LYS A 610 -6.61 28.99 46.21
CA LYS A 610 -5.16 29.04 46.38
C LYS A 610 -4.46 28.30 45.24
N LEU A 611 -3.49 28.95 44.58
CA LEU A 611 -2.61 28.36 43.60
C LEU A 611 -1.17 28.61 44.03
N ALA A 612 -0.44 27.58 44.41
CA ALA A 612 0.83 27.71 45.14
C ALA A 612 0.70 28.67 46.31
N ASP A 613 1.44 29.75 46.35
CA ASP A 613 1.38 30.77 47.42
C ASP A 613 0.47 31.94 47.09
N THR A 614 -0.15 31.95 45.93
CA THR A 614 -1.04 33.04 45.50
C THR A 614 -2.51 32.73 45.74
N THR A 615 -3.24 33.70 46.32
CA THR A 615 -4.69 33.60 46.54
C THR A 615 -5.43 34.37 45.47
N TYR A 616 -6.41 33.74 44.84
CA TYR A 616 -7.34 34.34 43.90
C TYR A 616 -8.75 34.39 44.45
N ARG A 617 -9.56 35.34 43.97
CA ARG A 617 -11.02 35.39 44.19
C ARG A 617 -11.73 35.14 42.87
N ILE A 618 -12.69 34.22 42.84
CA ILE A 618 -13.55 34.01 41.69
C ILE A 618 -14.68 35.02 41.63
N GLY A 619 -14.93 35.56 40.44
CA GLY A 619 -16.08 36.41 40.13
C GLY A 619 -16.81 35.89 38.90
N TYR A 620 -18.14 36.01 38.91
CA TYR A 620 -19.00 35.60 37.79
C TYR A 620 -19.64 36.79 37.06
N LYS A 621 -19.18 37.99 37.37
CA LYS A 621 -19.62 39.27 36.80
C LYS A 621 -18.42 40.13 36.36
N GLY A 622 -17.34 39.47 35.88
CA GLY A 622 -16.16 40.15 35.36
C GLY A 622 -16.38 40.77 33.97
N GLY A 623 -15.38 41.44 33.46
CA GLY A 623 -15.36 42.03 32.13
C GLY A 623 -16.53 43.00 31.90
N ASP A 624 -17.40 42.67 30.94
CA ASP A 624 -18.62 43.39 30.60
C ASP A 624 -19.83 43.05 31.50
N GLY A 625 -19.64 42.30 32.61
CA GLY A 625 -20.64 41.97 33.60
C GLY A 625 -21.13 40.53 33.61
N ASN A 626 -20.60 39.68 32.74
CA ASN A 626 -20.99 38.29 32.58
C ASN A 626 -19.83 37.29 32.48
N ASP A 627 -18.57 37.76 32.46
CA ASP A 627 -17.37 36.94 32.42
C ASP A 627 -17.12 36.19 33.72
N VAL A 628 -16.47 35.05 33.65
CA VAL A 628 -15.91 34.37 34.84
C VAL A 628 -14.43 34.71 34.93
N VAL A 629 -14.04 35.27 36.06
CA VAL A 629 -12.70 35.78 36.29
C VAL A 629 -12.10 35.30 37.60
N LEU A 630 -10.80 35.23 37.68
CA LEU A 630 -10.01 35.05 38.91
C LEU A 630 -9.20 36.33 39.13
N THR A 631 -9.48 37.02 40.22
CA THR A 631 -8.74 38.24 40.64
C THR A 631 -7.74 37.88 41.72
N ARG A 632 -6.46 38.22 41.53
CA ARG A 632 -5.43 38.03 42.57
C ARG A 632 -5.73 38.87 43.77
N ALA A 633 -5.81 38.24 44.96
CA ALA A 633 -6.06 38.95 46.18
C ALA A 633 -4.89 39.88 46.51
N LYS A 634 -5.20 41.09 47.02
CA LYS A 634 -4.18 41.95 47.62
C LYS A 634 -3.74 41.28 48.92
N ASP A 635 -2.44 41.21 49.16
CA ASP A 635 -1.88 40.60 50.36
C ASP A 635 -2.38 41.36 51.60
N GLY A 636 -3.22 40.72 52.38
CA GLY A 636 -3.73 41.13 53.67
C GLY A 636 -3.95 39.89 54.55
N PRO A 637 -3.86 39.96 55.88
CA PRO A 637 -3.94 38.79 56.73
C PRO A 637 -5.23 38.02 56.49
N SER A 638 -5.05 36.77 56.09
CA SER A 638 -6.14 35.85 55.77
C SER A 638 -6.86 35.40 57.06
N PRO A 639 -8.18 35.57 57.19
CA PRO A 639 -8.89 34.84 58.23
C PRO A 639 -8.87 33.37 57.85
N SER A 640 -8.18 32.55 58.63
CA SER A 640 -8.21 31.10 58.50
C SER A 640 -9.65 30.62 58.77
N VAL A 641 -10.31 30.14 57.71
CA VAL A 641 -11.55 29.39 57.90
C VAL A 641 -11.15 28.01 58.44
N LYS A 642 -11.27 27.87 59.75
CA LYS A 642 -11.18 26.60 60.44
C LYS A 642 -12.21 25.66 59.82
N ALA A 643 -11.76 24.58 59.20
CA ALA A 643 -12.64 23.51 58.75
C ALA A 643 -13.34 22.96 60.01
N ALA A 644 -14.64 23.14 60.10
CA ALA A 644 -15.46 22.49 61.11
C ALA A 644 -15.49 20.98 60.75
N ALA A 645 -14.70 20.21 61.48
CA ALA A 645 -14.85 18.78 61.56
C ALA A 645 -16.17 18.46 62.25
N GLY A 646 -17.20 18.21 61.49
CA GLY A 646 -18.44 17.61 61.98
C GLY A 646 -18.29 16.12 62.09
N SER A 647 -18.07 15.63 63.27
CA SER A 647 -18.21 14.22 63.63
C SER A 647 -19.68 13.80 63.43
N ALA A 648 -19.88 12.85 62.52
CA ALA A 648 -21.07 12.02 62.53
C ALA A 648 -20.60 10.55 62.38
N SER A 649 -20.59 9.91 63.55
CA SER A 649 -20.48 8.45 63.69
C SER A 649 -21.80 7.81 63.21
N GLY A 650 -21.69 6.85 62.33
CA GLY A 650 -22.74 5.91 61.96
C GLY A 650 -22.11 4.69 61.24
N PRO A 651 -22.53 3.46 61.56
CA PRO A 651 -21.75 2.27 61.35
C PRO A 651 -21.95 1.59 59.98
N GLY A 652 -20.90 1.09 59.45
CA GLY A 652 -20.85 -0.20 58.74
C GLY A 652 -21.39 -0.29 57.31
N ALA A 653 -20.47 -0.19 56.36
CA ALA A 653 -20.50 -1.04 55.18
C ALA A 653 -19.05 -1.11 54.66
N GLN A 654 -18.47 -2.30 54.73
CA GLN A 654 -17.15 -2.60 54.24
C GLN A 654 -17.17 -2.59 52.71
N ASP A 655 -16.37 -1.74 52.11
CA ASP A 655 -16.00 -1.80 50.68
C ASP A 655 -14.67 -2.57 50.53
N PRO A 656 -14.61 -3.69 49.82
CA PRO A 656 -13.41 -4.50 49.69
C PRO A 656 -12.57 -4.08 48.49
N ARG A 657 -12.06 -2.85 48.48
CA ARG A 657 -11.10 -2.41 47.44
C ARG A 657 -10.02 -1.47 47.95
N THR A 658 -9.34 -1.88 49.00
CA THR A 658 -8.01 -1.35 49.29
C THR A 658 -7.14 -2.48 49.78
N GLN A 659 -6.52 -3.17 48.84
CA GLN A 659 -5.29 -3.85 49.15
C GLN A 659 -4.17 -3.14 48.39
N ASN A 660 -3.41 -2.40 49.18
CA ASN A 660 -2.05 -2.01 48.86
C ASN A 660 -1.24 -3.21 48.47
N ALA A 661 -0.59 -3.17 47.35
CA ALA A 661 0.63 -3.91 47.10
C ALA A 661 1.73 -2.89 46.87
N SER A 662 2.49 -2.70 47.93
CA SER A 662 3.83 -2.11 47.90
C SER A 662 4.78 -3.03 47.15
N ALA A 663 5.71 -2.43 46.42
CA ALA A 663 7.05 -2.85 45.99
C ALA A 663 7.16 -3.92 44.91
N SER A 664 7.59 -3.52 43.72
CA SER A 664 9.02 -3.60 43.41
C SER A 664 9.27 -2.87 42.08
N ALA A 665 10.32 -2.09 42.09
CA ALA A 665 10.96 -1.52 40.92
C ALA A 665 11.43 -2.64 40.01
N ASP A 666 11.06 -2.56 38.72
CA ASP A 666 11.98 -2.83 37.65
C ASP A 666 11.38 -2.34 36.29
N GLY A 667 12.17 -1.53 35.65
CA GLY A 667 12.47 -1.32 34.27
C GLY A 667 11.33 -1.41 33.23
N GLY A 668 10.86 -0.26 32.74
CA GLY A 668 10.01 -0.17 31.57
C GLY A 668 9.97 1.25 31.01
N LEU A 669 11.06 1.69 30.44
CA LEU A 669 11.14 2.89 29.59
C LEU A 669 10.18 2.73 28.40
N GLY A 670 9.14 3.54 28.33
CA GLY A 670 8.23 3.45 27.21
C GLY A 670 7.32 4.63 26.99
N TRP A 671 7.81 5.90 27.03
CA TRP A 671 6.96 7.04 26.58
C TRP A 671 7.75 8.29 26.14
N TRP A 672 9.03 8.19 25.78
CA TRP A 672 9.87 9.33 25.46
C TRP A 672 10.50 9.44 24.05
N PRO A 673 10.00 8.85 22.94
CA PRO A 673 10.55 9.21 21.63
C PRO A 673 9.76 10.27 20.84
N TYR A 674 8.56 10.67 21.25
CA TYR A 674 7.76 11.59 20.41
C TYR A 674 7.78 13.07 20.81
N ALA A 675 8.45 13.43 21.90
CA ALA A 675 8.53 14.83 22.35
C ALA A 675 9.79 15.57 21.87
N LEU A 676 10.76 14.90 21.27
CA LEU A 676 12.05 15.51 20.83
C LEU A 676 12.19 15.71 19.31
N ALA A 677 11.21 15.35 18.49
CA ALA A 677 11.25 15.54 17.04
C ALA A 677 10.69 16.90 16.55
N LEU A 678 10.27 17.78 17.45
CA LEU A 678 9.73 19.13 17.09
C LEU A 678 10.56 20.30 17.61
N GLY A 679 11.71 20.05 18.21
CA GLY A 679 12.60 21.08 18.75
C GLY A 679 13.94 21.26 18.05
N GLY A 680 14.26 20.53 17.00
CA GLY A 680 15.60 20.45 16.41
C GLY A 680 15.78 21.00 15.00
N LEU A 681 14.98 21.95 14.54
CA LEU A 681 15.12 22.53 13.17
C LEU A 681 15.07 24.06 13.18
N ILE A 682 15.83 24.69 14.08
CA ILE A 682 16.21 26.11 13.98
C ILE A 682 17.71 26.18 14.33
N GLY A 683 18.54 26.25 13.31
CA GLY A 683 19.95 26.57 13.49
C GLY A 683 20.90 25.89 12.54
N LEU A 684 20.83 26.22 11.26
CA LEU A 684 22.02 26.21 10.38
C LEU A 684 21.67 26.96 9.09
N LEU A 685 21.74 28.29 9.20
CA LEU A 685 21.89 29.17 8.05
C LEU A 685 23.40 29.29 7.79
N VAL A 686 23.83 28.69 6.70
CA VAL A 686 25.14 29.02 6.07
C VAL A 686 24.82 29.75 4.77
N PRO A 687 25.45 30.92 4.52
CA PRO A 687 25.15 31.74 3.36
C PRO A 687 25.83 31.19 2.11
N VAL A 688 25.08 30.92 1.06
CA VAL A 688 25.63 30.70 -0.27
C VAL A 688 25.56 31.99 -1.04
N THR A 689 26.73 32.45 -1.35
CA THR A 689 27.09 33.62 -2.13
C THR A 689 26.42 33.63 -3.52
N ARG A 690 25.98 34.83 -3.86
CA ARG A 690 25.53 35.26 -5.17
C ARG A 690 26.56 34.98 -6.26
N TYR A 691 26.13 34.35 -7.35
CA TYR A 691 26.80 34.50 -8.64
C TYR A 691 25.81 35.14 -9.63
N ARG A 692 26.06 36.47 -9.87
CA ARG A 692 25.44 37.21 -10.99
C ARG A 692 26.14 36.79 -12.28
N ARG A 693 25.36 36.46 -13.30
CA ARG A 693 25.80 36.58 -14.68
C ARG A 693 24.71 37.27 -15.53
N ASN A 694 25.03 38.49 -15.89
CA ASN A 694 24.39 39.25 -16.95
C ASN A 694 24.57 38.52 -18.29
N HIS A 695 23.51 38.43 -19.09
CA HIS A 695 23.67 38.64 -20.54
C HIS A 695 22.44 39.30 -21.14
N ARG A 696 22.77 40.28 -21.97
CA ARG A 696 22.04 41.32 -22.65
C ARG A 696 21.01 40.81 -23.67
N ARG A 697 19.92 41.54 -23.76
CA ARG A 697 19.20 42.11 -24.92
C ARG A 697 19.53 41.55 -26.32
N GLY A 698 18.50 41.24 -27.04
CA GLY A 698 18.42 41.16 -28.49
C GLY A 698 16.99 40.99 -28.90
N GLY A 699 16.41 42.09 -29.41
CA GLY A 699 15.04 42.18 -29.88
C GLY A 699 14.87 41.65 -31.29
N GLY A 700 13.64 41.45 -31.69
CA GLY A 700 13.26 41.07 -33.04
C GLY A 700 11.76 40.78 -33.10
N ARG A 701 10.98 41.83 -33.41
CA ARG A 701 9.59 41.69 -33.89
C ARG A 701 9.60 40.98 -35.24
N HIS A 702 8.65 40.12 -35.49
CA HIS A 702 7.85 40.17 -36.74
C HIS A 702 6.56 39.32 -36.60
N ALA A 703 5.61 39.88 -37.08
CA ALA A 703 4.20 39.67 -37.23
C ALA A 703 3.86 38.58 -38.25
N ALA A 704 2.72 37.95 -38.01
CA ALA A 704 1.53 37.72 -38.86
C ALA A 704 1.60 36.71 -40.01
N THR A 705 0.52 35.96 -39.97
CA THR A 705 -0.29 35.37 -41.07
C THR A 705 0.14 34.01 -41.65
N GLY A 706 -0.86 33.14 -41.59
CA GLY A 706 -0.99 31.88 -42.35
C GLY A 706 -1.69 30.84 -41.51
#